data_fc61d9e57e250ad62de7c6b2ec2b564b
#
_entry.id   fc61d9e57e250ad62de7c6b2ec2b564b
#
_cell.length_a   1.000
_cell.length_b   1.000
_cell.length_c   1.000
_cell.angle_alpha   90.00
_cell.angle_beta   90.00
_cell.angle_gamma   90.00
#
_symmetry.space_group_name_H-M   'P 1'
#
loop_
_entity.id
_entity.type
_entity.pdbx_description
1 polymer ?
#
loop_
_entity_poly.entity_id
_entity_poly.type
_entity_poly.pdbx_seq_one_letter_code
_entity_poly.pdbx_strand_id
1 'polypeptide(L)'
;MLRHHIFRFVALSMAAMALAGCHKDPEVATVGDVTAQIDNSVIEEQSKTFLSNTEEFIYWEKNDMIKLVNSAGSSDAKLKDEFHGMLNASFRLASPLANEGAAYAFYPNTLNPSKDGGTWTVTLPSSQPYRELLASSNPDFATGADSSFGRGVLPMVSYKADGLAGTQFTFHNVCGIMRFQLFANSSDMPNDFTINEILFEDKEKQISGPFTISETVMTLPNNKPFLTETAASGDNKKVTITGINRTVGGTHGKLLTFYLPLPSTKDLNNPSYYPFVDEYNLRMVVKGTYGGSTKWFVKVVKVPIHRLNITKVRALEIKASDLQEPDDYTIGSTLNYSLVGCGTRERPYQIYTAEDLVYMRDCINGGLPISGQTVNGIPLSKVVDNTTYFKVVRSDITLITQAAWDAMTDDQRAASTSRPWTSGINDFKGIMYHASSHDTSGIINNSGVPLFVSVSNQGRVEGLNVKGGFTVSGTDPFSPFCTTNRGTLYNCHNACAVTSSSAPLAGLCVTNYGHIEGGANKASLSASSAPVAGVCYNNESGGTVSGNFSISSAALHGTNITGVCYNNKSGGTVSECQVSTTSGGGGASTGNWGVIVFYNQTGGVVNNCAASGSVVLTTTGSIGGIVHTNSGTVSNSNLNVTLRGASGCVGGIVATMSAGEVYNCFTSDEGYIYGSYGNAAADYAGGIVGKLSGGSVLNCYNVATTQGADKTGGIVGSVDAGAVVENCWTNDLHQFVGDHLTERDNYGTSGAFCFSGAESDRNWGCASINIPGYTIVVPSSLNTVFSTIVTTLSLNGQDGNTLAAALNAWVTAVNTEIGETKYSAWSHLSAYPTFTGAVTKSRKSAPVPRKAVRR
;
A
#
# COMPACT_ATOMS: atom_id res chain seq x y z
N MET A 1 23.87 24.86 -6.85
CA MET A 1 23.32 26.10 -6.27
C MET A 1 23.30 27.28 -7.26
N LEU A 2 24.11 27.30 -8.32
CA LEU A 2 24.16 28.45 -9.25
C LEU A 2 23.01 28.48 -10.29
N ARG A 3 22.35 27.36 -10.59
CA ARG A 3 21.23 27.31 -11.57
C ARG A 3 19.88 27.79 -11.03
N HIS A 4 19.67 27.79 -9.72
CA HIS A 4 18.39 28.24 -9.13
C HIS A 4 18.27 29.76 -8.99
N HIS A 5 19.38 30.49 -8.95
CA HIS A 5 19.37 31.94 -8.89
C HIS A 5 19.20 32.63 -10.26
N ILE A 6 19.59 31.98 -11.35
CA ILE A 6 19.44 32.53 -12.70
C ILE A 6 17.96 32.52 -13.13
N PHE A 7 17.19 31.49 -12.77
CA PHE A 7 15.76 31.43 -13.11
C PHE A 7 14.90 32.45 -12.35
N ARG A 8 15.26 32.77 -11.11
CA ARG A 8 14.54 33.82 -10.37
C ARG A 8 14.87 35.25 -10.87
N PHE A 9 16.04 35.47 -11.39
CA PHE A 9 16.42 36.79 -11.95
C PHE A 9 15.79 37.01 -13.34
N VAL A 10 15.67 35.97 -14.15
CA VAL A 10 15.01 36.08 -15.48
C VAL A 10 13.50 36.26 -15.34
N ALA A 11 12.86 35.61 -14.37
CA ALA A 11 11.44 35.83 -14.11
C ALA A 11 11.14 37.26 -13.56
N LEU A 12 12.05 37.82 -12.74
CA LEU A 12 11.88 39.19 -12.23
C LEU A 12 12.18 40.23 -13.30
N SER A 13 13.15 39.99 -14.22
CA SER A 13 13.45 40.91 -15.30
C SER A 13 12.40 40.90 -16.42
N MET A 14 11.75 39.74 -16.70
CA MET A 14 10.60 39.71 -17.63
C MET A 14 9.33 40.37 -17.04
N ALA A 15 9.10 40.28 -15.74
CA ALA A 15 8.02 41.00 -15.08
C ALA A 15 8.27 42.52 -15.10
N ALA A 16 9.54 42.96 -14.97
CA ALA A 16 9.90 44.40 -15.04
C ALA A 16 9.86 44.96 -16.48
N MET A 17 10.16 44.13 -17.51
CA MET A 17 10.05 44.56 -18.91
C MET A 17 8.60 44.51 -19.43
N ALA A 18 7.73 43.65 -18.89
CA ALA A 18 6.30 43.68 -19.20
C ALA A 18 5.58 44.90 -18.59
N LEU A 19 6.16 45.52 -17.53
CA LEU A 19 5.63 46.75 -16.93
C LEU A 19 6.13 48.03 -17.60
N ALA A 20 7.14 47.96 -18.48
CA ALA A 20 7.71 49.16 -19.13
C ALA A 20 7.20 49.36 -20.58
N GLY A 21 6.34 48.46 -21.11
CA GLY A 21 5.97 48.46 -22.51
C GLY A 21 4.53 48.84 -22.88
N CYS A 22 3.65 49.14 -21.94
CA CYS A 22 2.27 49.56 -22.22
C CYS A 22 1.79 50.51 -21.12
N HIS A 23 2.21 51.73 -21.17
CA HIS A 23 1.47 52.84 -20.53
C HIS A 23 0.29 53.22 -21.46
N LYS A 24 -0.78 52.41 -21.45
CA LYS A 24 -2.12 53.00 -21.43
C LYS A 24 -2.56 52.96 -19.96
N ASP A 25 -2.98 54.11 -19.48
CA ASP A 25 -3.61 54.23 -18.15
C ASP A 25 -4.58 53.05 -17.96
N PRO A 26 -4.61 52.41 -16.78
CA PRO A 26 -5.62 51.40 -16.49
C PRO A 26 -6.96 52.14 -16.64
N GLU A 27 -7.70 51.83 -17.75
CA GLU A 27 -9.10 52.20 -17.81
C GLU A 27 -9.74 51.56 -16.59
N VAL A 28 -10.04 52.36 -15.59
CA VAL A 28 -10.87 51.95 -14.46
C VAL A 28 -12.08 51.28 -15.05
N ALA A 29 -12.23 49.93 -14.77
CA ALA A 29 -13.34 49.15 -15.26
C ALA A 29 -14.62 49.92 -15.00
N THR A 30 -15.20 50.45 -16.08
CA THR A 30 -16.43 51.21 -15.99
C THR A 30 -17.54 50.25 -15.57
N VAL A 31 -18.60 50.76 -14.93
CA VAL A 31 -19.78 49.98 -14.49
C VAL A 31 -20.41 49.24 -15.67
N GLY A 32 -19.85 48.16 -16.11
CA GLY A 32 -20.22 47.42 -17.28
C GLY A 32 -19.16 46.47 -17.81
N ASP A 33 -17.95 46.56 -17.29
CA ASP A 33 -16.86 45.64 -17.63
C ASP A 33 -16.34 44.91 -16.38
N VAL A 34 -15.98 43.64 -16.46
CA VAL A 34 -15.32 42.85 -15.42
C VAL A 34 -14.09 42.16 -15.97
N THR A 35 -13.08 41.97 -15.12
CA THR A 35 -11.89 41.19 -15.46
C THR A 35 -11.98 39.78 -14.89
N ALA A 36 -11.45 38.83 -15.60
CA ALA A 36 -11.46 37.42 -15.24
C ALA A 36 -10.13 36.75 -15.60
N GLN A 37 -9.71 35.81 -14.75
CA GLN A 37 -8.60 34.90 -15.02
C GLN A 37 -9.05 33.46 -14.77
N ILE A 38 -8.39 32.52 -15.43
CA ILE A 38 -8.59 31.11 -15.18
C ILE A 38 -7.52 30.65 -14.20
N ASP A 39 -7.94 29.99 -13.11
CA ASP A 39 -7.01 29.40 -12.15
C ASP A 39 -6.35 28.16 -12.74
N ASN A 40 -5.10 28.30 -13.12
CA ASN A 40 -4.23 27.23 -13.59
C ASN A 40 -3.20 26.82 -12.52
N SER A 41 -3.33 27.26 -11.25
CA SER A 41 -2.30 27.12 -10.21
C SER A 41 -2.15 25.71 -9.62
N VAL A 42 -3.08 24.80 -9.90
CA VAL A 42 -3.12 23.44 -9.30
C VAL A 42 -2.75 22.36 -10.32
N ILE A 43 -2.27 22.75 -11.49
CA ILE A 43 -2.08 21.84 -12.62
C ILE A 43 -0.61 21.49 -12.73
N GLU A 44 -0.23 20.33 -12.23
CA GLU A 44 1.01 19.69 -12.68
C GLU A 44 0.90 19.19 -14.14
N GLU A 45 -0.30 19.11 -14.72
CA GLU A 45 -0.64 18.91 -16.15
C GLU A 45 -2.13 19.23 -16.40
N GLN A 46 -2.63 20.34 -16.59
CA GLN A 46 -3.27 21.27 -17.53
C GLN A 46 -4.69 21.10 -18.08
N SER A 47 -5.47 22.22 -18.12
CA SER A 47 -6.79 22.33 -18.75
C SER A 47 -7.04 23.71 -19.39
N LYS A 48 -8.01 23.85 -20.34
CA LYS A 48 -8.24 25.06 -21.15
C LYS A 48 -9.69 25.23 -21.61
N THR A 49 -10.17 26.46 -21.89
CA THR A 49 -11.39 26.70 -22.67
C THR A 49 -11.16 26.38 -24.15
N PHE A 50 -9.95 26.52 -24.65
CA PHE A 50 -9.38 25.70 -25.70
C PHE A 50 -7.94 25.32 -25.34
N LEU A 51 -7.49 24.18 -25.85
CA LEU A 51 -6.18 23.63 -25.52
C LEU A 51 -5.07 24.30 -26.29
N SER A 52 -3.93 24.66 -25.63
CA SER A 52 -2.69 24.96 -26.34
C SER A 52 -2.21 23.72 -27.10
N ASN A 53 -1.28 23.90 -28.01
CA ASN A 53 -0.63 22.80 -28.71
C ASN A 53 0.09 21.81 -27.76
N THR A 54 0.50 22.27 -26.55
CA THR A 54 1.11 21.44 -25.51
C THR A 54 0.09 20.82 -24.57
N GLU A 55 -1.20 21.13 -24.71
CA GLU A 55 -2.29 20.76 -23.78
C GLU A 55 -2.07 21.35 -22.38
N GLU A 56 -1.38 22.48 -22.24
CA GLU A 56 -0.90 23.02 -20.93
C GLU A 56 -1.74 24.12 -20.31
N PHE A 57 -2.56 24.86 -21.06
CA PHE A 57 -3.29 26.01 -20.52
C PHE A 57 -4.69 26.12 -21.12
N ILE A 58 -5.64 26.61 -20.34
CA ILE A 58 -6.94 27.09 -20.82
C ILE A 58 -6.83 28.56 -21.15
N TYR A 59 -7.28 28.94 -22.32
CA TYR A 59 -7.36 30.32 -22.77
C TYR A 59 -8.80 30.70 -23.06
N TRP A 60 -9.14 31.99 -22.80
CA TRP A 60 -10.42 32.55 -23.22
C TRP A 60 -10.52 32.61 -24.72
N GLU A 61 -11.71 32.29 -25.22
CA GLU A 61 -11.98 32.27 -26.67
C GLU A 61 -12.94 33.35 -27.08
N LYS A 62 -12.70 33.90 -28.27
CA LYS A 62 -13.65 34.85 -28.91
C LYS A 62 -15.09 34.35 -28.83
N ASN A 63 -16.00 35.23 -28.37
CA ASN A 63 -17.40 34.96 -28.06
C ASN A 63 -17.67 34.10 -26.83
N ASP A 64 -16.68 33.84 -25.96
CA ASP A 64 -16.99 33.31 -24.66
C ASP A 64 -17.88 34.24 -23.84
N MET A 65 -18.82 33.65 -23.13
CA MET A 65 -19.80 34.38 -22.33
C MET A 65 -19.84 33.81 -20.91
N ILE A 66 -19.82 34.68 -19.92
CA ILE A 66 -20.01 34.35 -18.51
C ILE A 66 -21.37 34.89 -18.05
N LYS A 67 -21.93 34.23 -17.01
CA LYS A 67 -23.09 34.72 -16.26
C LYS A 67 -22.62 35.29 -14.95
N LEU A 68 -22.94 36.55 -14.69
CA LEU A 68 -22.67 37.20 -13.40
C LEU A 68 -23.97 37.30 -12.62
N VAL A 69 -23.88 37.07 -11.30
CA VAL A 69 -25.03 37.08 -10.37
C VAL A 69 -24.60 37.75 -9.07
N ASN A 70 -25.35 38.71 -8.58
CA ASN A 70 -25.23 39.30 -7.24
C ASN A 70 -26.61 39.62 -6.63
N SER A 71 -26.67 40.33 -5.53
CA SER A 71 -27.93 40.69 -4.87
C SER A 71 -28.80 41.65 -5.72
N ALA A 72 -28.22 42.44 -6.63
CA ALA A 72 -28.95 43.31 -7.54
C ALA A 72 -29.55 42.59 -8.77
N GLY A 73 -29.15 41.35 -9.04
CA GLY A 73 -29.66 40.58 -10.15
C GLY A 73 -28.60 39.78 -10.91
N SER A 74 -28.82 39.59 -12.21
CA SER A 74 -27.86 38.86 -13.06
C SER A 74 -27.71 39.53 -14.44
N SER A 75 -26.54 39.37 -15.04
CA SER A 75 -26.23 39.80 -16.42
C SER A 75 -25.30 38.81 -17.07
N ASP A 76 -25.47 38.62 -18.38
CA ASP A 76 -24.48 37.97 -19.22
C ASP A 76 -23.36 38.96 -19.53
N ALA A 77 -22.15 38.46 -19.66
CA ALA A 77 -20.99 39.26 -20.06
C ALA A 77 -20.21 38.56 -21.15
N LYS A 78 -19.91 39.26 -22.24
CA LYS A 78 -19.20 38.75 -23.40
C LYS A 78 -17.73 39.12 -23.35
N LEU A 79 -16.85 38.19 -23.69
CA LEU A 79 -15.44 38.44 -23.89
C LEU A 79 -15.21 39.55 -24.90
N LYS A 80 -14.37 40.51 -24.58
CA LYS A 80 -13.89 41.50 -25.54
C LYS A 80 -12.91 40.83 -26.52
N ASP A 81 -13.01 41.12 -27.80
CA ASP A 81 -12.32 40.39 -28.87
C ASP A 81 -10.79 40.42 -28.76
N GLU A 82 -10.24 41.48 -28.19
CA GLU A 82 -8.78 41.66 -27.95
C GLU A 82 -8.18 40.68 -26.93
N PHE A 83 -9.01 40.00 -26.12
CA PHE A 83 -8.56 39.04 -25.10
C PHE A 83 -8.67 37.59 -25.56
N HIS A 84 -8.98 37.35 -26.83
CA HIS A 84 -8.93 36.00 -27.40
C HIS A 84 -7.52 35.39 -27.27
N GLY A 85 -7.43 34.16 -26.80
CA GLY A 85 -6.18 33.47 -26.59
C GLY A 85 -5.39 33.90 -25.32
N MET A 86 -6.00 34.64 -24.40
CA MET A 86 -5.36 35.10 -23.17
C MET A 86 -5.88 34.36 -21.94
N LEU A 87 -5.04 34.24 -20.92
CA LEU A 87 -5.41 33.70 -19.59
C LEU A 87 -6.24 34.70 -18.81
N ASN A 88 -5.87 35.99 -18.91
CA ASN A 88 -6.56 37.10 -18.29
C ASN A 88 -7.39 37.82 -19.33
N ALA A 89 -8.60 38.19 -18.98
CA ALA A 89 -9.55 38.72 -19.95
C ALA A 89 -10.46 39.81 -19.35
N SER A 90 -11.01 40.62 -20.22
CA SER A 90 -12.08 41.56 -19.89
C SER A 90 -13.37 41.17 -20.58
N PHE A 91 -14.46 41.20 -19.83
CA PHE A 91 -15.81 40.88 -20.33
C PHE A 91 -16.68 42.11 -20.20
N ARG A 92 -17.48 42.38 -21.25
CA ARG A 92 -18.47 43.43 -21.28
C ARG A 92 -19.83 42.89 -20.91
N LEU A 93 -20.47 43.49 -19.89
CA LEU A 93 -21.81 43.14 -19.46
C LEU A 93 -22.84 43.53 -20.54
N ALA A 94 -23.78 42.66 -20.78
CA ALA A 94 -24.92 42.92 -21.68
C ALA A 94 -25.87 43.98 -21.09
N SER A 95 -26.01 43.96 -19.77
CA SER A 95 -26.73 44.98 -19.01
C SER A 95 -25.93 45.36 -17.78
N PRO A 96 -25.76 46.68 -17.46
CA PRO A 96 -25.07 47.10 -16.26
C PRO A 96 -25.71 46.49 -15.03
N LEU A 97 -24.87 45.99 -14.09
CA LEU A 97 -25.27 45.50 -12.78
C LEU A 97 -24.77 46.46 -11.71
N ALA A 98 -25.62 46.80 -10.73
CA ALA A 98 -25.16 47.52 -9.55
C ALA A 98 -24.17 46.69 -8.74
N ASN A 99 -23.15 47.30 -8.16
CA ASN A 99 -22.18 46.60 -7.33
C ASN A 99 -22.74 46.45 -5.90
N GLU A 100 -23.59 45.46 -5.71
CA GLU A 100 -24.25 45.17 -4.45
C GLU A 100 -23.88 43.79 -3.92
N GLY A 101 -23.19 43.77 -2.80
CA GLY A 101 -22.82 42.52 -2.11
C GLY A 101 -21.84 41.66 -2.88
N ALA A 102 -21.70 40.43 -2.48
CA ALA A 102 -20.83 39.43 -3.13
C ALA A 102 -21.33 39.07 -4.51
N ALA A 103 -20.39 38.79 -5.42
CA ALA A 103 -20.69 38.40 -6.80
C ALA A 103 -20.21 36.99 -7.12
N TYR A 104 -21.00 36.31 -7.94
CA TYR A 104 -20.75 34.97 -8.46
C TYR A 104 -20.64 35.03 -9.97
N ALA A 105 -19.72 34.27 -10.51
CA ALA A 105 -19.56 34.18 -11.98
C ALA A 105 -19.54 32.69 -12.41
N PHE A 106 -20.20 32.42 -13.52
CA PHE A 106 -20.36 31.07 -14.08
C PHE A 106 -19.97 31.07 -15.56
N TYR A 107 -19.17 30.12 -15.98
CA TYR A 107 -18.82 29.88 -17.37
C TYR A 107 -19.17 28.43 -17.75
N PRO A 108 -19.78 28.22 -18.90
CA PRO A 108 -20.38 29.22 -19.78
C PRO A 108 -21.68 29.82 -19.21
N ASN A 109 -22.14 30.92 -19.77
CA ASN A 109 -23.41 31.55 -19.33
C ASN A 109 -24.62 30.59 -19.45
N THR A 110 -24.50 29.57 -20.31
CA THR A 110 -25.53 28.53 -20.52
C THR A 110 -25.64 27.51 -19.37
N LEU A 111 -24.79 27.59 -18.33
CA LEU A 111 -24.96 26.78 -17.11
C LEU A 111 -26.27 27.10 -16.37
N ASN A 112 -26.92 28.19 -16.70
CA ASN A 112 -28.21 28.62 -16.13
C ASN A 112 -28.22 28.53 -14.59
N PRO A 113 -27.32 29.25 -13.92
CA PRO A 113 -27.21 29.17 -12.46
C PRO A 113 -28.49 29.68 -11.78
N SER A 114 -29.00 28.92 -10.83
CA SER A 114 -30.07 29.34 -9.93
C SER A 114 -29.67 29.08 -8.49
N LYS A 115 -30.09 29.92 -7.57
CA LYS A 115 -29.76 29.80 -6.12
C LYS A 115 -31.01 29.51 -5.31
N ASP A 116 -30.92 28.48 -4.47
CA ASP A 116 -31.89 28.19 -3.44
C ASP A 116 -31.17 28.03 -2.10
N GLY A 117 -31.49 28.91 -1.15
CA GLY A 117 -30.79 28.98 0.14
C GLY A 117 -29.27 29.17 -0.05
N GLY A 118 -28.49 28.28 0.51
CA GLY A 118 -27.02 28.25 0.41
C GLY A 118 -26.49 27.34 -0.73
N THR A 119 -27.30 27.01 -1.73
CA THR A 119 -26.95 26.06 -2.77
C THR A 119 -27.20 26.63 -4.16
N TRP A 120 -26.21 26.52 -5.04
CA TRP A 120 -26.34 26.84 -6.46
C TRP A 120 -26.66 25.60 -7.26
N THR A 121 -27.61 25.68 -8.17
CA THR A 121 -27.86 24.67 -9.20
C THR A 121 -27.28 25.16 -10.52
N VAL A 122 -26.50 24.31 -11.19
CA VAL A 122 -25.96 24.56 -12.53
C VAL A 122 -26.30 23.38 -13.44
N THR A 123 -26.53 23.63 -14.73
CA THR A 123 -26.92 22.59 -15.68
C THR A 123 -25.78 22.32 -16.66
N LEU A 124 -25.22 21.11 -16.62
CA LEU A 124 -24.21 20.66 -17.57
C LEU A 124 -24.86 20.21 -18.87
N PRO A 125 -24.23 20.51 -20.04
CA PRO A 125 -24.80 20.15 -21.32
C PRO A 125 -24.83 18.63 -21.53
N SER A 126 -25.94 18.13 -22.11
CA SER A 126 -26.06 16.73 -22.57
C SER A 126 -25.54 16.51 -23.97
N SER A 127 -25.11 17.56 -24.66
CA SER A 127 -24.55 17.52 -26.01
C SER A 127 -23.47 18.57 -26.17
N GLN A 128 -22.41 18.22 -26.89
CA GLN A 128 -21.36 19.15 -27.28
C GLN A 128 -20.98 18.99 -28.74
N PRO A 129 -20.68 20.09 -29.48
CA PRO A 129 -20.17 19.98 -30.83
C PRO A 129 -18.73 19.43 -30.82
N TYR A 130 -18.44 18.57 -31.80
CA TYR A 130 -17.04 18.23 -32.09
C TYR A 130 -16.32 19.48 -32.60
N ARG A 131 -15.09 19.63 -32.20
CA ARG A 131 -14.29 20.77 -32.60
C ARG A 131 -12.92 20.36 -33.07
N GLU A 132 -12.58 20.76 -34.28
CA GLU A 132 -11.25 20.67 -34.85
C GLU A 132 -10.55 22.03 -34.76
N LEU A 133 -9.30 22.03 -34.36
CA LEU A 133 -8.45 23.20 -34.42
C LEU A 133 -7.72 23.20 -35.76
N LEU A 134 -8.14 24.07 -36.65
CA LEU A 134 -7.51 24.25 -37.98
C LEU A 134 -6.19 25.03 -37.81
N ALA A 135 -5.10 24.51 -38.35
CA ALA A 135 -3.76 25.12 -38.32
C ALA A 135 -3.73 26.54 -38.96
N SER A 136 -4.73 26.91 -39.74
CA SER A 136 -4.81 28.18 -40.46
C SER A 136 -5.32 29.36 -39.63
N SER A 137 -5.83 29.13 -38.43
CA SER A 137 -6.49 30.21 -37.66
C SER A 137 -5.59 30.90 -36.60
N ASN A 138 -4.44 30.32 -36.26
CA ASN A 138 -3.45 30.95 -35.40
C ASN A 138 -2.09 30.26 -35.57
N PRO A 139 -1.00 30.94 -35.92
CA PRO A 139 0.35 30.36 -36.07
C PRO A 139 0.88 29.71 -34.80
N ASP A 140 0.41 30.10 -33.62
CA ASP A 140 0.81 29.48 -32.35
C ASP A 140 0.24 28.06 -32.15
N PHE A 141 -0.72 27.63 -32.99
CA PHE A 141 -1.38 26.32 -32.92
C PHE A 141 -0.99 25.37 -34.05
N ALA A 142 0.01 25.73 -34.84
CA ALA A 142 0.37 25.02 -36.10
C ALA A 142 0.93 23.61 -35.90
N THR A 143 1.20 23.18 -34.67
CA THR A 143 1.99 21.95 -34.44
C THR A 143 1.56 21.14 -33.19
N GLY A 144 0.25 20.89 -32.92
CA GLY A 144 0.01 20.12 -31.72
C GLY A 144 -1.31 19.41 -31.55
N ALA A 145 -2.37 20.09 -31.20
CA ALA A 145 -3.67 19.44 -30.98
C ALA A 145 -4.56 19.56 -32.23
N ASP A 146 -4.93 18.42 -32.83
CA ASP A 146 -5.84 18.37 -33.96
C ASP A 146 -7.28 18.71 -33.59
N SER A 147 -7.58 18.77 -32.26
CA SER A 147 -8.94 19.04 -31.77
C SER A 147 -8.94 19.62 -30.35
N SER A 148 -10.10 20.14 -29.92
CA SER A 148 -10.37 20.63 -28.57
C SER A 148 -11.75 20.16 -28.11
N PHE A 149 -12.09 20.41 -26.83
CA PHE A 149 -13.48 20.27 -26.41
C PHE A 149 -14.35 21.38 -27.04
N GLY A 150 -15.66 21.13 -27.16
CA GLY A 150 -16.61 22.09 -27.72
C GLY A 150 -16.58 23.41 -26.96
N ARG A 151 -16.90 24.51 -27.68
CA ARG A 151 -17.00 25.82 -27.05
C ARG A 151 -18.10 25.83 -25.99
N GLY A 152 -17.82 26.41 -24.83
CA GLY A 152 -18.78 26.58 -23.73
C GLY A 152 -19.21 25.27 -23.06
N VAL A 153 -18.41 24.22 -23.14
CA VAL A 153 -18.74 22.92 -22.50
C VAL A 153 -17.92 22.61 -21.27
N LEU A 154 -16.88 23.39 -20.96
CA LEU A 154 -16.07 23.23 -19.76
C LEU A 154 -16.59 24.15 -18.64
N PRO A 155 -17.32 23.63 -17.64
CA PRO A 155 -17.92 24.44 -16.60
C PRO A 155 -16.85 24.98 -15.63
N MET A 156 -16.92 26.28 -15.38
CA MET A 156 -16.09 26.96 -14.39
C MET A 156 -16.95 27.89 -13.54
N VAL A 157 -16.54 28.06 -12.28
CA VAL A 157 -17.24 28.95 -11.33
C VAL A 157 -16.23 29.85 -10.63
N SER A 158 -16.73 31.04 -10.23
CA SER A 158 -15.95 32.03 -9.46
C SER A 158 -16.81 32.73 -8.43
N TYR A 159 -16.20 33.13 -7.34
CA TYR A 159 -16.80 33.94 -6.27
C TYR A 159 -15.91 35.12 -5.94
N LYS A 160 -16.55 36.24 -5.59
CA LYS A 160 -15.87 37.46 -5.22
C LYS A 160 -16.65 38.17 -4.12
N ALA A 161 -16.05 38.28 -2.92
CA ALA A 161 -16.70 38.84 -1.75
C ALA A 161 -16.96 40.35 -1.85
N ASP A 162 -16.10 41.06 -2.56
CA ASP A 162 -16.13 42.52 -2.74
C ASP A 162 -17.00 42.99 -3.96
N GLY A 163 -17.74 42.07 -4.54
CA GLY A 163 -18.68 42.36 -5.60
C GLY A 163 -18.06 42.50 -7.00
N LEU A 164 -18.66 43.35 -7.85
CA LEU A 164 -18.28 43.52 -9.25
C LEU A 164 -17.11 44.49 -9.46
N ALA A 165 -16.88 45.40 -8.51
CA ALA A 165 -15.84 46.43 -8.63
C ALA A 165 -14.47 45.92 -8.14
N GLY A 166 -13.39 46.41 -8.73
CA GLY A 166 -12.04 46.23 -8.26
C GLY A 166 -11.34 44.97 -8.81
N THR A 167 -11.09 43.95 -8.03
CA THR A 167 -10.25 42.81 -8.37
C THR A 167 -10.85 41.88 -9.43
N GLN A 168 -10.00 41.06 -10.01
CA GLN A 168 -10.32 40.08 -11.06
C GLN A 168 -11.09 38.86 -10.50
N PHE A 169 -12.06 38.34 -11.25
CA PHE A 169 -12.67 37.04 -11.01
C PHE A 169 -11.67 35.91 -11.31
N THR A 170 -11.45 35.01 -10.38
CA THR A 170 -10.68 33.78 -10.61
C THR A 170 -11.60 32.60 -10.82
N PHE A 171 -11.58 32.04 -12.01
CA PHE A 171 -12.45 30.93 -12.41
C PHE A 171 -11.80 29.58 -12.11
N HIS A 172 -12.53 28.70 -11.44
CA HIS A 172 -12.14 27.35 -11.08
C HIS A 172 -12.95 26.31 -11.84
N ASN A 173 -12.29 25.36 -12.47
CA ASN A 173 -12.96 24.25 -13.13
C ASN A 173 -13.72 23.39 -12.11
N VAL A 174 -14.90 22.89 -12.49
CA VAL A 174 -15.68 21.91 -11.71
C VAL A 174 -15.76 20.54 -12.39
N CYS A 175 -15.05 20.35 -13.51
CA CYS A 175 -14.93 19.10 -14.25
C CYS A 175 -13.46 18.72 -14.44
N GLY A 176 -13.21 17.43 -14.62
CA GLY A 176 -12.00 16.92 -15.24
C GLY A 176 -12.25 16.70 -16.74
N ILE A 177 -11.21 16.58 -17.54
CA ILE A 177 -11.28 16.41 -18.99
C ILE A 177 -10.77 15.02 -19.38
N MET A 178 -11.53 14.30 -20.18
CA MET A 178 -11.11 13.04 -20.76
C MET A 178 -10.76 13.27 -22.24
N ARG A 179 -9.57 12.82 -22.64
CA ARG A 179 -9.11 12.82 -24.03
C ARG A 179 -9.21 11.42 -24.61
N PHE A 180 -9.93 11.28 -25.70
CA PHE A 180 -10.05 10.07 -26.49
C PHE A 180 -9.34 10.18 -27.83
N GLN A 181 -8.85 9.03 -28.29
CA GLN A 181 -8.35 8.89 -29.65
C GLN A 181 -8.91 7.61 -30.27
N LEU A 182 -9.45 7.73 -31.49
CA LEU A 182 -9.92 6.61 -32.29
C LEU A 182 -9.08 6.50 -33.55
N PHE A 183 -8.74 5.30 -33.97
CA PHE A 183 -8.04 5.03 -35.22
C PHE A 183 -8.50 3.70 -35.81
N ALA A 184 -8.23 3.48 -37.09
CA ALA A 184 -8.42 2.20 -37.75
C ALA A 184 -7.27 1.91 -38.70
N ASN A 185 -6.79 0.67 -38.69
CA ASN A 185 -5.78 0.20 -39.65
C ASN A 185 -6.50 -0.25 -40.93
N SER A 186 -5.95 0.07 -42.13
CA SER A 186 -6.53 -0.32 -43.41
C SER A 186 -6.62 -1.84 -43.62
N SER A 187 -5.79 -2.63 -42.96
CA SER A 187 -5.86 -4.09 -42.94
C SER A 187 -7.11 -4.63 -42.24
N ASP A 188 -7.49 -3.98 -41.12
CA ASP A 188 -8.59 -4.41 -40.24
C ASP A 188 -9.91 -3.65 -40.58
N MET A 189 -9.80 -2.53 -41.29
CA MET A 189 -10.89 -1.70 -41.74
C MET A 189 -10.65 -1.35 -43.22
N PRO A 190 -10.94 -2.24 -44.18
CA PRO A 190 -10.62 -2.04 -45.59
C PRO A 190 -11.46 -0.97 -46.29
N ASN A 191 -12.64 -0.65 -45.77
CA ASN A 191 -13.48 0.44 -46.21
C ASN A 191 -13.46 1.58 -45.19
N ASP A 192 -13.85 2.77 -45.66
CA ASP A 192 -13.97 3.95 -44.81
C ASP A 192 -15.12 3.81 -43.82
N PHE A 193 -14.88 4.15 -42.59
CA PHE A 193 -15.90 4.35 -41.57
C PHE A 193 -15.98 5.83 -41.21
N THR A 194 -17.05 6.46 -41.67
CA THR A 194 -17.32 7.89 -41.43
C THR A 194 -18.08 8.04 -40.13
N ILE A 195 -17.44 8.61 -39.12
CA ILE A 195 -17.99 8.83 -37.78
C ILE A 195 -18.81 10.14 -37.80
N ASN A 196 -20.06 10.06 -37.36
CA ASN A 196 -20.99 11.20 -37.36
C ASN A 196 -21.26 11.72 -35.96
N GLU A 197 -21.32 10.80 -34.99
CA GLU A 197 -21.70 11.09 -33.60
C GLU A 197 -21.05 10.09 -32.67
N ILE A 198 -20.71 10.54 -31.43
CA ILE A 198 -20.28 9.67 -30.34
C ILE A 198 -21.17 9.94 -29.14
N LEU A 199 -21.86 8.92 -28.65
CA LEU A 199 -22.64 8.93 -27.43
C LEU A 199 -21.84 8.32 -26.30
N PHE A 200 -21.80 9.00 -25.15
CA PHE A 200 -21.30 8.47 -23.88
C PHE A 200 -22.46 8.29 -22.91
N GLU A 201 -22.52 7.17 -22.28
CA GLU A 201 -23.48 6.83 -21.24
C GLU A 201 -22.76 6.26 -20.02
N ASP A 202 -23.10 6.74 -18.82
CA ASP A 202 -22.71 6.08 -17.58
C ASP A 202 -23.92 5.36 -16.98
N LYS A 203 -23.71 4.12 -16.51
CA LYS A 203 -24.81 3.31 -15.98
C LYS A 203 -25.35 3.86 -14.65
N GLU A 204 -24.47 4.43 -13.85
CA GLU A 204 -24.73 4.77 -12.46
C GLU A 204 -24.71 6.28 -12.21
N LYS A 205 -23.74 6.98 -12.80
CA LYS A 205 -23.43 8.36 -12.49
C LYS A 205 -24.10 9.35 -13.42
N GLN A 206 -24.44 10.49 -12.87
CA GLN A 206 -24.88 11.64 -13.62
C GLN A 206 -23.67 12.29 -14.31
N ILE A 207 -23.75 12.53 -15.62
CA ILE A 207 -22.70 13.16 -16.44
C ILE A 207 -23.18 14.41 -17.18
N SER A 208 -24.47 14.71 -17.11
CA SER A 208 -25.08 15.91 -17.67
C SER A 208 -26.31 16.36 -16.84
N GLY A 209 -26.98 17.44 -17.26
CA GLY A 209 -28.15 17.95 -16.54
C GLY A 209 -27.82 18.74 -15.29
N PRO A 210 -28.76 18.88 -14.34
CA PRO A 210 -28.59 19.71 -13.15
C PRO A 210 -27.67 19.09 -12.11
N PHE A 211 -26.73 19.89 -11.62
CA PHE A 211 -25.85 19.59 -10.47
C PHE A 211 -25.96 20.72 -9.46
N THR A 212 -25.62 20.44 -8.20
CA THR A 212 -25.58 21.46 -7.16
C THR A 212 -24.15 21.76 -6.74
N ILE A 213 -23.91 23.02 -6.31
CA ILE A 213 -22.66 23.49 -5.70
C ILE A 213 -23.00 24.23 -4.40
N SER A 214 -22.42 23.83 -3.31
CA SER A 214 -22.57 24.54 -2.04
C SER A 214 -21.91 25.92 -2.10
N GLU A 215 -22.62 26.95 -1.70
CA GLU A 215 -22.07 28.30 -1.56
C GLU A 215 -20.88 28.34 -0.62
N THR A 216 -20.95 27.60 0.50
CA THR A 216 -19.86 27.50 1.46
C THR A 216 -18.57 27.04 0.78
N VAL A 217 -18.67 26.07 -0.15
CA VAL A 217 -17.50 25.58 -0.90
C VAL A 217 -16.97 26.63 -1.88
N MET A 218 -17.86 27.40 -2.52
CA MET A 218 -17.44 28.48 -3.43
C MET A 218 -16.73 29.62 -2.71
N THR A 219 -17.04 29.88 -1.44
CA THR A 219 -16.54 31.03 -0.66
C THR A 219 -15.28 30.75 0.14
N LEU A 220 -14.81 29.50 0.20
CA LEU A 220 -13.58 29.13 0.94
C LEU A 220 -12.33 29.77 0.30
N PRO A 221 -11.36 30.24 1.11
CA PRO A 221 -10.05 30.63 0.61
C PRO A 221 -9.34 29.39 0.03
N ASN A 222 -8.76 29.50 -1.15
CA ASN A 222 -8.18 28.40 -1.94
C ASN A 222 -9.22 27.43 -2.54
N ASN A 223 -10.29 27.99 -3.04
CA ASN A 223 -11.46 27.30 -3.56
C ASN A 223 -11.17 26.15 -4.50
N LYS A 224 -11.69 24.97 -4.12
CA LYS A 224 -11.77 23.80 -4.98
C LYS A 224 -13.22 23.37 -5.06
N PRO A 225 -14.10 24.16 -5.73
CA PRO A 225 -15.52 23.85 -5.83
C PRO A 225 -15.72 22.52 -6.54
N PHE A 226 -16.69 21.73 -6.07
CA PHE A 226 -17.06 20.45 -6.66
C PHE A 226 -18.58 20.38 -6.86
N LEU A 227 -19.00 19.48 -7.72
CA LEU A 227 -20.40 19.25 -8.06
C LEU A 227 -20.99 18.17 -7.17
N THR A 228 -22.25 18.33 -6.79
CA THR A 228 -23.03 17.27 -6.15
C THR A 228 -24.12 16.82 -7.10
N GLU A 229 -24.22 15.51 -7.31
CA GLU A 229 -25.27 14.93 -8.16
C GLU A 229 -26.66 15.22 -7.57
N THR A 230 -27.59 15.58 -8.42
CA THR A 230 -29.02 15.57 -8.09
C THR A 230 -29.58 14.17 -8.36
N ALA A 231 -30.86 13.91 -8.06
CA ALA A 231 -31.45 12.60 -8.37
C ALA A 231 -31.33 12.32 -9.87
N ALA A 232 -30.49 11.35 -10.24
CA ALA A 232 -30.13 11.06 -11.62
C ALA A 232 -31.29 10.45 -12.40
N SER A 233 -31.79 11.13 -13.41
CA SER A 233 -32.70 10.57 -14.43
C SER A 233 -31.89 9.84 -15.50
N GLY A 234 -32.51 8.96 -16.28
CA GLY A 234 -31.86 8.27 -17.39
C GLY A 234 -31.23 9.20 -18.41
N ASP A 235 -31.80 10.38 -18.61
CA ASP A 235 -31.31 11.36 -19.59
C ASP A 235 -30.10 12.14 -19.10
N ASN A 236 -29.95 12.29 -17.78
CA ASN A 236 -28.79 12.97 -17.16
C ASN A 236 -27.52 12.10 -17.12
N LYS A 237 -27.60 10.85 -17.51
CA LYS A 237 -26.50 9.90 -17.60
C LYS A 237 -25.84 9.82 -18.98
N LYS A 238 -26.15 10.77 -19.85
CA LYS A 238 -25.73 10.78 -21.28
C LYS A 238 -25.10 12.09 -21.66
N VAL A 239 -24.06 12.01 -22.52
CA VAL A 239 -23.48 13.14 -23.25
C VAL A 239 -23.21 12.72 -24.70
N THR A 240 -23.59 13.53 -25.65
CA THR A 240 -23.38 13.26 -27.08
C THR A 240 -22.40 14.26 -27.67
N ILE A 241 -21.38 13.79 -28.40
CA ILE A 241 -20.53 14.61 -29.25
C ILE A 241 -21.10 14.56 -30.66
N THR A 242 -21.49 15.72 -31.18
CA THR A 242 -22.19 15.85 -32.48
C THR A 242 -21.32 16.58 -33.51
N GLY A 243 -21.67 16.42 -34.80
CA GLY A 243 -21.04 17.17 -35.90
C GLY A 243 -19.61 16.71 -36.23
N ILE A 244 -19.26 15.45 -35.96
CA ILE A 244 -17.90 14.94 -36.17
C ILE A 244 -17.52 14.87 -37.63
N ASN A 245 -18.27 14.14 -38.42
CA ASN A 245 -18.09 13.94 -39.88
C ASN A 245 -16.61 13.67 -40.25
N ARG A 246 -16.02 12.69 -39.61
CA ARG A 246 -14.62 12.28 -39.77
C ARG A 246 -14.53 10.82 -40.18
N THR A 247 -13.60 10.52 -41.08
CA THR A 247 -13.39 9.17 -41.62
C THR A 247 -12.12 8.54 -41.06
N VAL A 248 -12.23 7.28 -40.66
CA VAL A 248 -11.13 6.40 -40.24
C VAL A 248 -11.17 5.11 -41.05
N GLY A 249 -10.02 4.46 -41.23
CA GLY A 249 -9.90 3.24 -42.06
C GLY A 249 -9.71 3.49 -43.55
N GLY A 250 -9.80 2.47 -44.39
CA GLY A 250 -9.55 2.53 -45.82
C GLY A 250 -8.18 3.16 -46.13
N THR A 251 -8.23 4.22 -46.95
CA THR A 251 -7.03 5.03 -47.26
C THR A 251 -6.80 6.18 -46.27
N HIS A 252 -7.70 6.37 -45.30
CA HIS A 252 -7.72 7.52 -44.38
C HIS A 252 -7.25 7.17 -42.97
N GLY A 253 -6.17 6.50 -42.83
CA GLY A 253 -5.62 6.10 -41.52
C GLY A 253 -5.33 7.23 -40.50
N LYS A 254 -6.28 8.18 -40.35
CA LYS A 254 -6.13 9.31 -39.43
C LYS A 254 -6.65 8.98 -38.05
N LEU A 255 -5.90 9.45 -37.04
CA LEU A 255 -6.25 9.45 -35.65
C LEU A 255 -7.31 10.54 -35.40
N LEU A 256 -8.50 10.17 -34.93
CA LEU A 256 -9.52 11.11 -34.47
C LEU A 256 -9.32 11.37 -32.97
N THR A 257 -9.01 12.60 -32.58
CA THR A 257 -8.90 13.02 -31.19
C THR A 257 -10.10 13.87 -30.80
N PHE A 258 -10.66 13.64 -29.63
CA PHE A 258 -11.73 14.45 -29.03
C PHE A 258 -11.65 14.48 -27.51
N TYR A 259 -12.36 15.44 -26.91
CA TYR A 259 -12.29 15.70 -25.49
C TYR A 259 -13.70 15.73 -24.89
N LEU A 260 -13.85 15.16 -23.69
CA LEU A 260 -15.11 15.13 -22.94
C LEU A 260 -14.86 15.65 -21.52
N PRO A 261 -15.40 16.82 -21.14
CA PRO A 261 -15.48 17.23 -19.75
C PRO A 261 -16.46 16.35 -18.98
N LEU A 262 -16.04 15.87 -17.81
CA LEU A 262 -16.84 15.06 -16.90
C LEU A 262 -16.89 15.70 -15.52
N PRO A 263 -18.04 15.65 -14.83
CA PRO A 263 -18.22 16.27 -13.53
C PRO A 263 -17.20 15.77 -12.52
N SER A 264 -16.72 16.66 -11.63
CA SER A 264 -15.96 16.25 -10.45
C SER A 264 -16.83 16.40 -9.22
N THR A 265 -17.14 15.26 -8.59
CA THR A 265 -18.04 15.19 -7.42
C THR A 265 -17.29 14.97 -6.10
N LYS A 266 -15.96 14.86 -6.13
CA LYS A 266 -15.13 14.66 -4.95
C LYS A 266 -14.73 15.98 -4.32
N ASP A 267 -14.91 16.06 -3.00
CA ASP A 267 -14.42 17.19 -2.19
C ASP A 267 -12.89 17.11 -2.04
N LEU A 268 -12.20 17.95 -2.81
CA LEU A 268 -10.73 18.05 -2.75
C LEU A 268 -10.23 18.70 -1.46
N ASN A 269 -11.11 19.27 -0.64
CA ASN A 269 -10.75 19.85 0.64
C ASN A 269 -10.74 18.80 1.75
N ASN A 270 -11.29 17.61 1.50
CA ASN A 270 -11.32 16.49 2.45
C ASN A 270 -10.19 15.51 2.15
N PRO A 271 -9.15 15.42 3.01
CA PRO A 271 -8.01 14.51 2.80
C PRO A 271 -8.39 13.02 2.77
N SER A 272 -9.58 12.66 3.27
CA SER A 272 -10.08 11.29 3.24
C SER A 272 -10.42 10.81 1.82
N TYR A 273 -10.54 11.70 0.85
CA TYR A 273 -10.81 11.36 -0.54
C TYR A 273 -9.56 11.27 -1.43
N TYR A 274 -8.37 11.15 -0.84
CA TYR A 274 -7.16 10.94 -1.64
C TYR A 274 -7.04 9.49 -2.15
N PRO A 275 -6.68 9.23 -3.42
CA PRO A 275 -6.51 10.19 -4.52
C PRO A 275 -7.86 10.72 -5.03
N PHE A 276 -7.97 12.02 -5.22
CA PHE A 276 -9.19 12.77 -5.58
C PHE A 276 -9.70 12.45 -6.99
N VAL A 277 -10.22 11.23 -7.17
CA VAL A 277 -10.60 10.67 -8.47
C VAL A 277 -12.07 10.34 -8.48
N ASP A 278 -12.80 10.87 -9.47
CA ASP A 278 -14.10 10.38 -9.88
C ASP A 278 -13.91 9.27 -10.90
N GLU A 279 -14.49 8.10 -10.67
CA GLU A 279 -14.42 6.99 -11.61
C GLU A 279 -15.70 6.88 -12.40
N TYR A 280 -15.55 6.83 -13.71
CA TYR A 280 -16.65 6.68 -14.67
C TYR A 280 -16.52 5.36 -15.41
N ASN A 281 -17.65 4.69 -15.60
CA ASN A 281 -17.77 3.47 -16.38
C ASN A 281 -18.59 3.79 -17.65
N LEU A 282 -17.95 4.46 -18.60
CA LEU A 282 -18.60 5.02 -19.76
C LEU A 282 -18.77 3.99 -20.85
N ARG A 283 -20.01 3.77 -21.26
CA ARG A 283 -20.33 3.15 -22.54
C ARG A 283 -20.19 4.20 -23.63
N MET A 284 -19.23 4.02 -24.52
CA MET A 284 -19.02 4.85 -25.70
C MET A 284 -19.63 4.16 -26.91
N VAL A 285 -20.54 4.85 -27.60
CA VAL A 285 -21.16 4.39 -28.83
C VAL A 285 -20.75 5.34 -29.97
N VAL A 286 -19.87 4.86 -30.83
CA VAL A 286 -19.43 5.60 -32.02
C VAL A 286 -20.35 5.24 -33.15
N LYS A 287 -21.16 6.20 -33.61
CA LYS A 287 -22.14 6.03 -34.69
C LYS A 287 -21.57 6.56 -35.99
N GLY A 288 -21.63 5.77 -37.04
CA GLY A 288 -21.09 6.17 -38.33
C GLY A 288 -21.67 5.38 -39.52
N THR A 289 -21.09 5.61 -40.69
CA THR A 289 -21.43 4.93 -41.94
C THR A 289 -20.26 4.09 -42.43
N TYR A 290 -20.47 2.79 -42.65
CA TYR A 290 -19.52 1.85 -43.19
C TYR A 290 -20.15 1.05 -44.34
N GLY A 291 -19.51 1.02 -45.50
CA GLY A 291 -20.03 0.33 -46.66
C GLY A 291 -21.44 0.80 -47.08
N GLY A 292 -21.77 2.06 -46.86
CA GLY A 292 -23.07 2.65 -47.16
C GLY A 292 -24.19 2.37 -46.17
N SER A 293 -23.93 1.61 -45.10
CA SER A 293 -24.87 1.31 -44.01
C SER A 293 -24.49 2.01 -42.74
N THR A 294 -25.47 2.35 -41.89
CA THR A 294 -25.22 2.85 -40.53
C THR A 294 -24.71 1.72 -39.68
N LYS A 295 -23.57 1.95 -39.02
CA LYS A 295 -22.94 1.00 -38.14
C LYS A 295 -22.52 1.67 -36.83
N TRP A 296 -22.48 0.89 -35.77
CA TRP A 296 -22.03 1.34 -34.46
C TRP A 296 -20.79 0.57 -34.01
N PHE A 297 -19.81 1.30 -33.44
CA PHE A 297 -18.77 0.72 -32.66
C PHE A 297 -19.06 1.03 -31.19
N VAL A 298 -19.14 0.00 -30.35
CA VAL A 298 -19.47 0.13 -28.92
C VAL A 298 -18.30 -0.33 -28.07
N LYS A 299 -17.91 0.51 -27.13
CA LYS A 299 -16.83 0.20 -26.18
C LYS A 299 -17.20 0.72 -24.80
N VAL A 300 -16.91 -0.06 -23.76
CA VAL A 300 -16.94 0.42 -22.38
C VAL A 300 -15.54 0.89 -22.00
N VAL A 301 -15.46 2.09 -21.45
CA VAL A 301 -14.21 2.73 -21.05
C VAL A 301 -14.33 3.12 -19.59
N LYS A 302 -13.49 2.53 -18.75
CA LYS A 302 -13.38 2.91 -17.35
C LYS A 302 -12.31 3.99 -17.21
N VAL A 303 -12.69 5.11 -16.64
CA VAL A 303 -11.83 6.29 -16.61
C VAL A 303 -11.83 6.91 -15.23
N PRO A 304 -10.65 7.01 -14.60
CA PRO A 304 -10.47 7.87 -13.45
C PRO A 304 -10.36 9.33 -13.92
N ILE A 305 -11.23 10.18 -13.41
CA ILE A 305 -11.21 11.62 -13.73
C ILE A 305 -10.66 12.37 -12.53
N HIS A 306 -9.53 13.01 -12.73
CA HIS A 306 -9.02 14.00 -11.81
C HIS A 306 -9.54 15.38 -12.22
N ARG A 307 -10.18 16.08 -11.30
CA ARG A 307 -10.50 17.49 -11.53
C ARG A 307 -9.21 18.23 -11.90
N LEU A 308 -9.31 19.12 -12.88
CA LEU A 308 -8.22 19.94 -13.40
C LEU A 308 -7.17 19.19 -14.24
N ASN A 309 -7.29 17.89 -14.44
CA ASN A 309 -6.37 17.12 -15.27
C ASN A 309 -7.02 16.63 -16.55
N ILE A 310 -6.21 16.47 -17.60
CA ILE A 310 -6.61 15.75 -18.80
C ILE A 310 -6.24 14.28 -18.61
N THR A 311 -7.27 13.45 -18.40
CA THR A 311 -7.09 12.00 -18.40
C THR A 311 -6.99 11.52 -19.84
N LYS A 312 -5.81 11.10 -20.26
CA LYS A 312 -5.58 10.58 -21.62
C LYS A 312 -6.00 9.12 -21.67
N VAL A 313 -7.16 8.88 -22.28
CA VAL A 313 -7.56 7.52 -22.66
C VAL A 313 -6.76 7.14 -23.89
N ARG A 314 -6.26 5.93 -23.88
CA ARG A 314 -5.48 5.39 -24.95
C ARG A 314 -6.25 5.33 -26.25
N ALA A 315 -5.54 5.49 -27.38
CA ALA A 315 -6.11 5.34 -28.70
C ALA A 315 -6.81 3.97 -28.85
N LEU A 316 -8.06 4.00 -29.21
CA LEU A 316 -8.91 2.83 -29.43
C LEU A 316 -8.91 2.49 -30.92
N GLU A 317 -8.55 1.28 -31.24
CA GLU A 317 -8.65 0.77 -32.61
C GLU A 317 -10.09 0.34 -32.88
N ILE A 318 -10.59 0.74 -34.07
CA ILE A 318 -11.87 0.29 -34.59
C ILE A 318 -11.58 -0.69 -35.74
N LYS A 319 -12.15 -1.90 -35.66
CA LYS A 319 -12.07 -2.92 -36.70
C LYS A 319 -13.44 -3.13 -37.35
N ALA A 320 -13.44 -3.56 -38.59
CA ALA A 320 -14.70 -3.87 -39.28
C ALA A 320 -15.49 -4.95 -38.56
N SER A 321 -14.81 -5.92 -37.95
CA SER A 321 -15.41 -6.98 -37.12
C SER A 321 -16.08 -6.50 -35.84
N ASP A 322 -15.74 -5.28 -35.37
CA ASP A 322 -16.28 -4.73 -34.12
C ASP A 322 -17.52 -3.85 -34.40
N LEU A 323 -17.87 -3.64 -35.69
CA LEU A 323 -19.02 -2.83 -36.06
C LEU A 323 -20.32 -3.65 -35.97
N GLN A 324 -21.32 -3.05 -35.33
CA GLN A 324 -22.64 -3.63 -35.06
C GLN A 324 -23.74 -2.91 -35.82
N GLU A 325 -24.89 -3.56 -36.03
CA GLU A 325 -26.12 -2.90 -36.44
C GLU A 325 -26.67 -2.03 -35.30
N PRO A 326 -27.37 -0.92 -35.61
CA PRO A 326 -27.83 0.02 -34.59
C PRO A 326 -28.76 -0.57 -33.53
N ASP A 327 -29.51 -1.60 -33.82
CA ASP A 327 -30.53 -2.18 -32.94
C ASP A 327 -30.08 -3.41 -32.18
N ASP A 328 -28.86 -3.90 -32.39
CA ASP A 328 -28.34 -5.13 -31.75
C ASP A 328 -27.86 -4.95 -30.31
N TYR A 329 -27.98 -3.76 -29.75
CA TYR A 329 -27.44 -3.45 -28.43
C TYR A 329 -28.49 -3.51 -27.31
N THR A 330 -28.46 -4.53 -26.51
CA THR A 330 -29.11 -4.59 -25.18
C THR A 330 -28.07 -4.40 -24.07
N ILE A 331 -28.34 -3.46 -23.16
CA ILE A 331 -27.52 -3.29 -21.92
C ILE A 331 -27.51 -4.64 -21.19
N GLY A 332 -26.37 -5.34 -21.21
CA GLY A 332 -26.19 -6.64 -20.56
C GLY A 332 -25.79 -7.80 -21.48
N SER A 333 -25.77 -7.63 -22.81
CA SER A 333 -25.12 -8.61 -23.70
C SER A 333 -23.60 -8.53 -23.54
N THR A 334 -22.93 -9.65 -23.59
CA THR A 334 -21.50 -9.91 -23.39
C THR A 334 -20.56 -8.87 -24.02
N LEU A 335 -20.43 -7.72 -23.39
CA LEU A 335 -19.33 -6.79 -23.68
C LEU A 335 -18.03 -7.49 -23.22
N ASN A 336 -17.06 -7.59 -24.11
CA ASN A 336 -15.72 -8.02 -23.75
C ASN A 336 -15.18 -7.09 -22.67
N TYR A 337 -15.22 -7.56 -21.42
CA TYR A 337 -14.69 -6.81 -20.29
C TYR A 337 -13.20 -6.58 -20.49
N SER A 338 -12.70 -5.39 -20.25
CA SER A 338 -11.28 -5.11 -20.38
C SER A 338 -10.80 -4.20 -19.26
N LEU A 339 -9.63 -4.51 -18.70
CA LEU A 339 -8.98 -3.66 -17.70
C LEU A 339 -8.35 -2.43 -18.35
N VAL A 340 -8.30 -1.34 -17.62
CA VAL A 340 -7.47 -0.18 -17.98
C VAL A 340 -6.00 -0.58 -17.90
N GLY A 341 -5.20 -0.21 -18.90
CA GLY A 341 -3.79 -0.58 -18.99
C GLY A 341 -3.51 -1.75 -19.94
N CYS A 342 -2.29 -2.18 -20.04
CA CYS A 342 -1.85 -3.26 -20.93
C CYS A 342 -0.92 -4.28 -20.25
N GLY A 343 -0.82 -4.23 -18.93
CA GLY A 343 -0.04 -5.17 -18.15
C GLY A 343 1.48 -5.00 -18.22
N THR A 344 1.99 -3.92 -18.80
CA THR A 344 3.43 -3.59 -18.75
C THR A 344 3.74 -2.81 -17.47
N ARG A 345 5.02 -2.69 -17.13
CA ARG A 345 5.47 -1.94 -15.97
C ARG A 345 5.06 -0.46 -16.03
N GLU A 346 5.15 0.16 -17.21
CA GLU A 346 4.80 1.56 -17.46
C GLU A 346 3.30 1.78 -17.52
N ARG A 347 2.55 0.74 -17.90
CA ARG A 347 1.09 0.74 -18.04
C ARG A 347 0.48 -0.54 -17.47
N PRO A 348 0.51 -0.72 -16.16
CA PRO A 348 -0.03 -1.90 -15.50
C PRO A 348 -1.55 -1.99 -15.73
N TYR A 349 -2.08 -3.18 -15.69
CA TYR A 349 -3.52 -3.36 -15.56
C TYR A 349 -4.00 -2.74 -14.25
N GLN A 350 -4.99 -1.88 -14.32
CA GLN A 350 -5.47 -1.14 -13.16
C GLN A 350 -6.73 -1.81 -12.60
N ILE A 351 -6.73 -2.01 -11.29
CA ILE A 351 -7.84 -2.60 -10.55
C ILE A 351 -8.50 -1.49 -9.75
N TYR A 352 -9.64 -1.03 -10.21
CA TYR A 352 -10.44 0.02 -9.58
C TYR A 352 -11.62 -0.53 -8.78
N THR A 353 -12.18 -1.65 -9.20
CA THR A 353 -13.45 -2.17 -8.70
C THR A 353 -13.34 -3.65 -8.30
N ALA A 354 -14.30 -4.12 -7.52
CA ALA A 354 -14.40 -5.55 -7.23
C ALA A 354 -14.64 -6.38 -8.50
N GLU A 355 -15.30 -5.82 -9.49
CA GLU A 355 -15.53 -6.46 -10.79
C GLU A 355 -14.22 -6.63 -11.58
N ASP A 356 -13.32 -5.61 -11.57
CA ASP A 356 -11.99 -5.74 -12.16
C ASP A 356 -11.20 -6.88 -11.52
N LEU A 357 -11.28 -6.99 -10.19
CA LEU A 357 -10.59 -8.03 -9.45
C LEU A 357 -11.17 -9.42 -9.74
N VAL A 358 -12.50 -9.55 -9.81
CA VAL A 358 -13.21 -10.79 -10.19
C VAL A 358 -12.84 -11.18 -11.62
N TYR A 359 -12.91 -10.25 -12.57
CA TYR A 359 -12.52 -10.50 -13.95
C TYR A 359 -11.06 -10.97 -14.07
N MET A 360 -10.13 -10.29 -13.38
CA MET A 360 -8.73 -10.70 -13.33
C MET A 360 -8.58 -12.14 -12.77
N ARG A 361 -9.25 -12.45 -11.65
CA ARG A 361 -9.26 -13.77 -11.06
C ARG A 361 -9.75 -14.84 -12.05
N ASP A 362 -10.89 -14.58 -12.70
CA ASP A 362 -11.53 -15.54 -13.59
C ASP A 362 -10.67 -15.82 -14.84
N CYS A 363 -10.03 -14.78 -15.38
CA CYS A 363 -9.06 -14.96 -16.45
C CYS A 363 -7.85 -15.79 -16.01
N ILE A 364 -7.26 -15.49 -14.86
CA ILE A 364 -6.09 -16.22 -14.34
C ILE A 364 -6.47 -17.66 -14.04
N ASN A 365 -7.55 -17.89 -13.32
CA ASN A 365 -7.99 -19.24 -12.92
C ASN A 365 -8.42 -20.08 -14.13
N GLY A 366 -8.96 -19.47 -15.18
CA GLY A 366 -9.32 -20.11 -16.44
C GLY A 366 -8.18 -20.24 -17.44
N GLY A 367 -6.97 -19.71 -17.15
CA GLY A 367 -5.85 -19.68 -18.11
C GLY A 367 -6.13 -18.79 -19.33
N LEU A 368 -7.08 -17.84 -19.19
CA LEU A 368 -7.51 -16.96 -20.27
C LEU A 368 -6.65 -15.69 -20.31
N PRO A 369 -6.45 -15.12 -21.51
CA PRO A 369 -5.77 -13.84 -21.61
C PRO A 369 -6.63 -12.70 -21.03
N ILE A 370 -6.01 -11.82 -20.26
CA ILE A 370 -6.64 -10.59 -19.77
C ILE A 370 -6.69 -9.59 -20.92
N SER A 371 -7.89 -9.15 -21.25
CA SER A 371 -8.09 -8.04 -22.19
C SER A 371 -7.80 -6.71 -21.51
N GLY A 372 -6.98 -5.91 -22.15
CA GLY A 372 -6.65 -4.56 -21.74
C GLY A 372 -6.71 -3.62 -22.96
N GLN A 373 -6.20 -2.41 -22.80
CA GLN A 373 -6.22 -1.42 -23.88
C GLN A 373 -4.98 -1.51 -24.76
N THR A 374 -5.01 -1.41 -26.12
CA THR A 374 -3.86 -1.46 -27.03
C THR A 374 -3.00 -0.20 -27.03
N VAL A 375 -1.66 -0.34 -27.16
CA VAL A 375 -0.73 0.77 -27.44
C VAL A 375 0.15 0.38 -28.63
N ASN A 376 0.14 1.20 -29.65
CA ASN A 376 1.08 1.09 -30.78
C ASN A 376 1.14 -0.32 -31.42
N GLY A 377 0.00 -0.94 -31.69
CA GLY A 377 -0.07 -2.21 -32.42
C GLY A 377 0.32 -3.46 -31.60
N ILE A 378 0.57 -3.35 -30.30
CA ILE A 378 0.84 -4.51 -29.45
C ILE A 378 -0.50 -5.09 -28.96
N PRO A 379 -0.74 -6.40 -29.13
CA PRO A 379 -1.96 -7.04 -28.68
C PRO A 379 -2.15 -6.88 -27.18
N LEU A 380 -3.39 -6.67 -26.76
CA LEU A 380 -3.74 -6.32 -25.39
C LEU A 380 -4.28 -7.42 -24.58
N SER A 381 -4.57 -8.54 -25.15
CA SER A 381 -4.87 -9.72 -24.38
C SER A 381 -3.58 -10.46 -24.12
N LYS A 382 -3.27 -10.63 -22.85
CA LYS A 382 -2.07 -11.28 -22.39
C LYS A 382 -2.42 -12.30 -21.33
N VAL A 383 -1.95 -13.53 -21.52
CA VAL A 383 -1.93 -14.51 -20.43
C VAL A 383 -0.96 -14.03 -19.36
N VAL A 384 -1.37 -14.09 -18.10
CA VAL A 384 -0.58 -13.57 -16.98
C VAL A 384 0.71 -14.37 -16.81
N ASP A 385 1.83 -13.66 -16.82
CA ASP A 385 3.18 -14.15 -16.59
C ASP A 385 3.96 -13.19 -15.68
N ASN A 386 5.23 -13.48 -15.42
CA ASN A 386 6.11 -12.67 -14.57
C ASN A 386 6.47 -11.27 -15.15
N THR A 387 6.02 -10.95 -16.34
CA THR A 387 6.16 -9.62 -16.95
C THR A 387 4.83 -8.86 -16.96
N THR A 388 3.79 -9.42 -16.35
CA THR A 388 2.45 -8.82 -16.29
C THR A 388 2.25 -8.06 -14.98
N TYR A 389 2.01 -6.77 -15.08
CA TYR A 389 1.87 -5.86 -13.95
C TYR A 389 0.41 -5.50 -13.69
N PHE A 390 0.02 -5.51 -12.41
CA PHE A 390 -1.28 -5.09 -11.91
C PHE A 390 -1.09 -4.01 -10.86
N LYS A 391 -1.90 -2.95 -10.93
CA LYS A 391 -1.90 -1.87 -9.96
C LYS A 391 -3.29 -1.77 -9.33
N VAL A 392 -3.38 -2.04 -8.03
CA VAL A 392 -4.58 -1.75 -7.26
C VAL A 392 -4.63 -0.26 -6.99
N VAL A 393 -5.66 0.43 -7.48
CA VAL A 393 -5.74 1.90 -7.49
C VAL A 393 -6.65 2.42 -6.39
N ARG A 394 -7.68 1.68 -6.01
CA ARG A 394 -8.65 2.06 -4.98
C ARG A 394 -8.41 1.40 -3.63
N SER A 395 -8.94 2.06 -2.59
CA SER A 395 -8.82 1.63 -1.20
C SER A 395 -10.05 0.88 -0.64
N ASP A 396 -11.11 0.72 -1.43
CA ASP A 396 -12.43 0.26 -0.98
C ASP A 396 -13.05 -0.80 -1.91
N ILE A 397 -12.20 -1.62 -2.53
CA ILE A 397 -12.65 -2.77 -3.31
C ILE A 397 -13.26 -3.81 -2.35
N THR A 398 -14.58 -4.01 -2.39
CA THR A 398 -15.28 -4.86 -1.44
C THR A 398 -15.70 -6.20 -2.04
N LEU A 399 -15.25 -7.27 -1.38
CA LEU A 399 -15.57 -8.66 -1.71
C LEU A 399 -16.52 -9.23 -0.65
N ILE A 400 -17.59 -9.90 -1.09
CA ILE A 400 -18.64 -10.44 -0.21
C ILE A 400 -18.88 -11.93 -0.49
N THR A 401 -19.62 -12.59 0.39
CA THR A 401 -20.06 -13.98 0.15
C THR A 401 -21.06 -14.07 -1.00
N GLN A 402 -21.14 -15.23 -1.66
CA GLN A 402 -22.19 -15.49 -2.66
C GLN A 402 -23.59 -15.36 -2.05
N ALA A 403 -23.79 -15.85 -0.82
CA ALA A 403 -25.08 -15.76 -0.13
C ALA A 403 -25.49 -14.29 0.12
N ALA A 404 -24.56 -13.40 0.47
CA ALA A 404 -24.85 -11.98 0.64
C ALA A 404 -25.20 -11.30 -0.70
N TRP A 405 -24.57 -11.73 -1.79
CA TRP A 405 -24.91 -11.26 -3.14
C TRP A 405 -26.29 -11.74 -3.59
N ASP A 406 -26.61 -13.03 -3.36
CA ASP A 406 -27.88 -13.64 -3.75
C ASP A 406 -29.08 -13.07 -2.97
N ALA A 407 -28.85 -12.63 -1.74
CA ALA A 407 -29.85 -11.97 -0.91
C ALA A 407 -30.22 -10.55 -1.39
N MET A 408 -29.43 -9.93 -2.28
CA MET A 408 -29.73 -8.62 -2.85
C MET A 408 -30.81 -8.72 -3.93
N THR A 409 -31.65 -7.70 -4.03
CA THR A 409 -32.53 -7.50 -5.19
C THR A 409 -31.72 -7.15 -6.43
N ASP A 410 -32.33 -7.23 -7.64
CA ASP A 410 -31.64 -6.86 -8.87
C ASP A 410 -31.21 -5.40 -8.90
N ASP A 411 -32.03 -4.50 -8.34
CA ASP A 411 -31.67 -3.09 -8.20
C ASP A 411 -30.50 -2.88 -7.23
N GLN A 412 -30.48 -3.62 -6.11
CA GLN A 412 -29.36 -3.58 -5.17
C GLN A 412 -28.09 -4.16 -5.78
N ARG A 413 -28.17 -5.25 -6.55
CA ARG A 413 -27.01 -5.80 -7.28
C ARG A 413 -26.50 -4.82 -8.35
N ALA A 414 -27.42 -4.18 -9.06
CA ALA A 414 -27.09 -3.18 -10.07
C ALA A 414 -26.39 -1.94 -9.49
N ALA A 415 -26.79 -1.52 -8.28
CA ALA A 415 -26.18 -0.39 -7.57
C ALA A 415 -24.94 -0.77 -6.73
N SER A 416 -24.65 -2.07 -6.54
CA SER A 416 -23.60 -2.53 -5.66
C SER A 416 -22.20 -2.37 -6.27
N THR A 417 -21.29 -1.78 -5.51
CA THR A 417 -19.85 -1.76 -5.82
C THR A 417 -19.13 -3.00 -5.36
N SER A 418 -19.80 -3.87 -4.57
CA SER A 418 -19.28 -5.15 -4.08
C SER A 418 -19.49 -6.26 -5.11
N ARG A 419 -18.66 -7.29 -5.06
CA ARG A 419 -18.83 -8.51 -5.88
C ARG A 419 -18.62 -9.76 -5.05
N PRO A 420 -19.28 -10.89 -5.42
CA PRO A 420 -19.06 -12.17 -4.76
C PRO A 420 -17.66 -12.69 -5.04
N TRP A 421 -16.99 -13.16 -3.99
CA TRP A 421 -15.68 -13.78 -4.06
C TRP A 421 -15.79 -15.23 -3.61
N THR A 422 -15.98 -16.11 -4.57
CA THR A 422 -16.28 -17.53 -4.34
C THR A 422 -15.04 -18.43 -4.41
N SER A 423 -13.96 -17.92 -4.99
CA SER A 423 -12.64 -18.57 -5.02
C SER A 423 -11.56 -17.50 -5.05
N GLY A 424 -10.37 -17.80 -4.51
CA GLY A 424 -9.20 -16.94 -4.63
C GLY A 424 -8.51 -17.06 -5.99
N ILE A 425 -7.54 -16.19 -6.23
CA ILE A 425 -6.67 -16.23 -7.40
C ILE A 425 -5.71 -17.40 -7.26
N ASN A 426 -5.72 -18.32 -8.24
CA ASN A 426 -4.85 -19.49 -8.25
C ASN A 426 -3.68 -19.30 -9.21
N ASP A 427 -2.51 -19.84 -8.86
CA ASP A 427 -1.27 -19.81 -9.66
C ASP A 427 -0.90 -18.42 -10.20
N PHE A 428 -1.02 -17.41 -9.35
CA PHE A 428 -0.71 -16.02 -9.72
C PHE A 428 0.76 -15.87 -10.09
N LYS A 429 1.04 -15.54 -11.35
CA LYS A 429 2.40 -15.39 -11.92
C LYS A 429 2.82 -13.94 -12.10
N GLY A 430 1.88 -12.99 -12.03
CA GLY A 430 2.11 -11.57 -12.28
C GLY A 430 2.77 -10.81 -11.13
N ILE A 431 2.91 -9.53 -11.33
CA ILE A 431 3.36 -8.57 -10.32
C ILE A 431 2.18 -7.67 -9.96
N MET A 432 1.68 -7.79 -8.74
CA MET A 432 0.57 -6.96 -8.23
C MET A 432 1.07 -6.02 -7.14
N TYR A 433 0.73 -4.75 -7.23
CA TYR A 433 1.09 -3.77 -6.23
C TYR A 433 0.00 -2.72 -6.01
N HIS A 434 0.03 -2.08 -4.84
CA HIS A 434 -0.90 -0.99 -4.51
C HIS A 434 -0.33 0.37 -4.92
N ALA A 435 -1.21 1.28 -5.37
CA ALA A 435 -0.83 2.63 -5.83
C ALA A 435 -0.27 3.54 -4.72
N SER A 436 -0.69 3.29 -3.48
CA SER A 436 -0.33 4.08 -2.30
C SER A 436 0.30 3.16 -1.24
N SER A 437 1.42 3.59 -0.67
CA SER A 437 2.06 2.91 0.47
C SER A 437 1.37 3.19 1.81
N HIS A 438 0.18 3.81 1.82
CA HIS A 438 -0.51 4.20 3.05
C HIS A 438 -1.36 3.06 3.59
N ASP A 439 -1.26 2.84 4.87
CA ASP A 439 -1.91 1.77 5.66
C ASP A 439 -3.45 1.74 5.62
N THR A 440 -4.09 2.77 5.10
CA THR A 440 -5.55 2.91 5.11
C THR A 440 -6.24 2.34 3.88
N SER A 441 -5.49 2.07 2.82
CA SER A 441 -6.03 1.58 1.54
C SER A 441 -5.90 0.06 1.42
N GLY A 442 -6.89 -0.62 0.83
CA GLY A 442 -6.82 -2.07 0.67
C GLY A 442 -8.09 -2.70 0.12
N ILE A 443 -8.04 -4.00 -0.07
CA ILE A 443 -9.17 -4.82 -0.50
C ILE A 443 -9.96 -5.24 0.75
N ILE A 444 -11.25 -4.93 0.79
CA ILE A 444 -12.16 -5.33 1.88
C ILE A 444 -12.67 -6.74 1.57
N ASN A 445 -12.15 -7.73 2.28
CA ASN A 445 -12.55 -9.13 2.12
C ASN A 445 -13.51 -9.54 3.25
N ASN A 446 -14.78 -9.68 2.91
CA ASN A 446 -15.84 -10.19 3.77
C ASN A 446 -16.40 -11.51 3.21
N SER A 447 -15.68 -12.18 2.33
CA SER A 447 -16.18 -13.34 1.59
C SER A 447 -15.98 -14.70 2.29
N GLY A 448 -15.06 -14.75 3.25
CA GLY A 448 -14.65 -16.03 3.85
C GLY A 448 -13.70 -16.87 2.99
N VAL A 449 -13.17 -16.31 1.90
CA VAL A 449 -12.28 -16.96 0.95
C VAL A 449 -10.96 -16.17 0.88
N PRO A 450 -9.78 -16.80 0.80
CA PRO A 450 -8.52 -16.10 0.66
C PRO A 450 -8.47 -15.27 -0.64
N LEU A 451 -7.69 -14.18 -0.63
CA LEU A 451 -7.50 -13.39 -1.84
C LEU A 451 -6.73 -14.21 -2.90
N PHE A 452 -5.67 -14.90 -2.48
CA PHE A 452 -4.91 -15.83 -3.33
C PHE A 452 -5.03 -17.28 -2.81
N VAL A 453 -5.41 -18.21 -3.68
CA VAL A 453 -5.22 -19.64 -3.42
C VAL A 453 -3.73 -19.95 -3.51
N SER A 454 -3.08 -19.45 -4.56
CA SER A 454 -1.63 -19.59 -4.66
C SER A 454 -0.96 -18.47 -5.44
N VAL A 455 0.24 -18.11 -4.98
CA VAL A 455 1.19 -17.25 -5.69
C VAL A 455 2.29 -18.16 -6.20
N SER A 456 2.51 -18.16 -7.51
CA SER A 456 3.50 -19.01 -8.20
C SER A 456 4.93 -18.54 -7.90
N ASN A 457 5.93 -19.34 -8.19
CA ASN A 457 7.35 -19.01 -8.00
C ASN A 457 7.81 -17.76 -8.80
N GLN A 458 7.06 -17.35 -9.80
CA GLN A 458 7.29 -16.14 -10.59
C GLN A 458 6.44 -14.96 -10.12
N GLY A 459 5.41 -15.22 -9.31
CA GLY A 459 4.46 -14.22 -8.84
C GLY A 459 5.04 -13.32 -7.75
N ARG A 460 4.62 -12.06 -7.75
CA ARG A 460 5.02 -11.07 -6.76
C ARG A 460 3.85 -10.17 -6.35
N VAL A 461 3.63 -10.03 -5.06
CA VAL A 461 2.60 -9.15 -4.49
C VAL A 461 3.26 -8.15 -3.55
N GLU A 462 3.02 -6.85 -3.76
CA GLU A 462 3.73 -5.77 -3.05
C GLU A 462 2.76 -4.76 -2.43
N GLY A 463 2.94 -4.46 -1.14
CA GLY A 463 2.25 -3.37 -0.45
C GLY A 463 0.73 -3.51 -0.41
N LEU A 464 0.20 -4.72 -0.62
CA LEU A 464 -1.23 -4.95 -0.63
C LEU A 464 -1.75 -5.14 0.80
N ASN A 465 -2.86 -4.49 1.12
CA ASN A 465 -3.54 -4.60 2.40
C ASN A 465 -4.90 -5.26 2.22
N VAL A 466 -5.19 -6.30 3.01
CA VAL A 466 -6.50 -6.97 3.06
C VAL A 466 -7.21 -6.61 4.35
N LYS A 467 -8.41 -6.06 4.25
CA LYS A 467 -9.27 -5.60 5.35
C LYS A 467 -10.56 -6.43 5.42
N GLY A 468 -11.41 -6.09 6.35
CA GLY A 468 -12.73 -6.71 6.50
C GLY A 468 -12.82 -7.63 7.70
N GLY A 469 -13.68 -8.64 7.61
CA GLY A 469 -13.79 -9.61 8.70
C GLY A 469 -14.86 -10.67 8.43
N PHE A 470 -14.59 -11.88 8.93
CA PHE A 470 -15.52 -13.02 8.82
C PHE A 470 -15.14 -14.15 9.79
N THR A 471 -16.02 -15.13 9.88
CA THR A 471 -15.80 -16.35 10.66
C THR A 471 -15.51 -17.52 9.72
N VAL A 472 -14.46 -18.27 10.03
CA VAL A 472 -14.06 -19.49 9.30
C VAL A 472 -14.65 -20.70 10.01
N SER A 473 -15.29 -21.57 9.27
CA SER A 473 -15.74 -22.91 9.70
C SER A 473 -14.79 -23.98 9.18
N GLY A 474 -14.64 -25.06 9.95
CA GLY A 474 -13.75 -26.18 9.59
C GLY A 474 -12.48 -26.23 10.44
N THR A 475 -11.56 -27.12 10.06
CA THR A 475 -10.34 -27.42 10.81
C THR A 475 -9.05 -27.13 10.03
N ASP A 476 -9.17 -26.88 8.73
CA ASP A 476 -8.01 -26.59 7.87
C ASP A 476 -7.43 -25.20 8.15
N PRO A 477 -6.11 -25.06 8.13
CA PRO A 477 -5.47 -23.78 8.33
C PRO A 477 -5.92 -22.74 7.30
N PHE A 478 -6.14 -21.51 7.75
CA PHE A 478 -6.70 -20.44 6.93
C PHE A 478 -5.90 -19.13 7.04
N SER A 479 -5.83 -18.41 5.92
CA SER A 479 -5.36 -17.02 5.84
C SER A 479 -6.27 -16.20 4.93
N PRO A 480 -6.66 -14.98 5.28
CA PRO A 480 -7.47 -14.14 4.40
C PRO A 480 -6.69 -13.63 3.17
N PHE A 481 -5.37 -13.69 3.21
CA PHE A 481 -4.50 -13.16 2.16
C PHE A 481 -4.09 -14.26 1.17
N CYS A 482 -3.37 -15.29 1.61
CA CYS A 482 -2.82 -16.32 0.73
C CYS A 482 -2.84 -17.70 1.38
N THR A 483 -3.25 -18.74 0.64
CA THR A 483 -3.13 -20.13 1.12
C THR A 483 -1.72 -20.67 0.88
N THR A 484 -1.19 -20.58 -0.34
CA THR A 484 0.14 -21.09 -0.69
C THR A 484 0.98 -20.05 -1.40
N ASN A 485 2.12 -19.68 -0.83
CA ASN A 485 3.09 -18.80 -1.46
C ASN A 485 4.30 -19.60 -1.96
N ARG A 486 4.60 -19.51 -3.25
CA ARG A 486 5.84 -19.99 -3.89
C ARG A 486 6.66 -18.84 -4.48
N GLY A 487 6.08 -17.64 -4.56
CA GLY A 487 6.66 -16.43 -5.09
C GLY A 487 7.12 -15.45 -3.99
N THR A 488 6.79 -14.19 -4.15
CA THR A 488 7.19 -13.14 -3.19
C THR A 488 5.99 -12.37 -2.69
N LEU A 489 5.84 -12.27 -1.38
CA LEU A 489 4.95 -11.33 -0.68
C LEU A 489 5.82 -10.26 -0.03
N TYR A 490 5.80 -9.05 -0.55
CA TYR A 490 6.65 -7.95 -0.09
C TYR A 490 5.82 -6.85 0.57
N ASN A 491 6.11 -6.54 1.82
CA ASN A 491 5.43 -5.50 2.61
C ASN A 491 3.89 -5.57 2.54
N CYS A 492 3.35 -6.78 2.59
CA CYS A 492 1.91 -7.03 2.57
C CYS A 492 1.32 -6.97 3.98
N HIS A 493 0.05 -6.55 4.10
CA HIS A 493 -0.57 -6.33 5.39
C HIS A 493 -1.91 -7.07 5.51
N ASN A 494 -2.14 -7.64 6.68
CA ASN A 494 -3.46 -8.13 7.09
C ASN A 494 -4.12 -7.13 8.05
N ALA A 495 -5.26 -6.61 7.66
CA ALA A 495 -6.19 -5.85 8.49
C ALA A 495 -7.61 -6.46 8.45
N CYS A 496 -7.71 -7.73 8.06
CA CYS A 496 -8.94 -8.51 8.05
C CYS A 496 -9.08 -9.30 9.36
N ALA A 497 -10.12 -9.02 10.12
CA ALA A 497 -10.41 -9.72 11.36
C ALA A 497 -11.00 -11.11 11.07
N VAL A 498 -10.34 -12.16 11.56
CA VAL A 498 -10.79 -13.54 11.34
C VAL A 498 -11.02 -14.25 12.66
N THR A 499 -12.18 -14.88 12.79
CA THR A 499 -12.50 -15.76 13.91
C THR A 499 -12.66 -17.20 13.46
N SER A 500 -12.27 -18.15 14.31
CA SER A 500 -12.43 -19.61 14.09
C SER A 500 -12.69 -20.31 15.41
N SER A 501 -13.45 -21.40 15.36
CA SER A 501 -13.55 -22.30 16.51
C SER A 501 -12.36 -23.27 16.58
N SER A 502 -11.91 -23.81 15.42
CA SER A 502 -10.97 -24.92 15.35
C SER A 502 -9.94 -24.86 14.23
N ALA A 503 -10.12 -23.97 13.23
CA ALA A 503 -9.11 -23.78 12.19
C ALA A 503 -7.93 -22.94 12.71
N PRO A 504 -6.69 -23.38 12.48
CA PRO A 504 -5.52 -22.52 12.65
C PRO A 504 -5.58 -21.29 11.75
N LEU A 505 -5.11 -20.13 12.25
CA LEU A 505 -5.16 -18.87 11.51
C LEU A 505 -3.77 -18.31 11.24
N ALA A 506 -3.59 -17.74 10.04
CA ALA A 506 -2.41 -16.97 9.66
C ALA A 506 -2.81 -15.63 9.04
N GLY A 507 -2.04 -14.57 9.30
CA GLY A 507 -2.34 -13.25 8.76
C GLY A 507 -2.11 -13.15 7.25
N LEU A 508 -0.94 -13.59 6.76
CA LEU A 508 -0.56 -13.44 5.36
C LEU A 508 -0.52 -14.74 4.57
N CYS A 509 -0.05 -15.84 5.16
CA CYS A 509 0.13 -17.06 4.38
C CYS A 509 -0.07 -18.31 5.24
N VAL A 510 -0.79 -19.31 4.69
CA VAL A 510 -0.86 -20.61 5.36
C VAL A 510 0.42 -21.40 5.13
N THR A 511 0.86 -21.58 3.87
CA THR A 511 2.04 -22.38 3.52
C THR A 511 2.98 -21.59 2.62
N ASN A 512 4.20 -21.36 3.08
CA ASN A 512 5.24 -20.62 2.38
C ASN A 512 6.35 -21.52 1.89
N TYR A 513 6.56 -21.57 0.58
CA TYR A 513 7.72 -22.14 -0.11
C TYR A 513 8.60 -21.07 -0.78
N GLY A 514 8.13 -19.82 -0.81
CA GLY A 514 8.76 -18.68 -1.44
C GLY A 514 9.30 -17.69 -0.43
N HIS A 515 9.12 -16.39 -0.72
CA HIS A 515 9.63 -15.33 0.11
C HIS A 515 8.49 -14.49 0.70
N ILE A 516 8.55 -14.24 2.01
CA ILE A 516 7.72 -13.24 2.68
C ILE A 516 8.67 -12.22 3.29
N GLU A 517 8.62 -10.96 2.84
CA GLU A 517 9.53 -9.91 3.29
C GLU A 517 8.77 -8.70 3.82
N GLY A 518 8.84 -8.48 5.13
CA GLY A 518 8.17 -7.38 5.83
C GLY A 518 6.64 -7.46 5.81
N GLY A 519 6.01 -6.52 6.49
CA GLY A 519 4.56 -6.41 6.53
C GLY A 519 3.99 -6.24 7.93
N ALA A 520 2.69 -6.44 8.07
CA ALA A 520 2.02 -6.32 9.37
C ALA A 520 0.80 -7.23 9.49
N ASN A 521 0.52 -7.65 10.73
CA ASN A 521 -0.82 -8.08 11.12
C ASN A 521 -1.41 -7.05 12.08
N LYS A 522 -2.43 -6.33 11.63
CA LYS A 522 -3.10 -5.24 12.36
C LYS A 522 -4.50 -5.62 12.82
N ALA A 523 -5.03 -6.75 12.35
CA ALA A 523 -6.37 -7.21 12.68
C ALA A 523 -6.37 -8.31 13.72
N SER A 524 -7.52 -8.50 14.35
CA SER A 524 -7.75 -9.60 15.28
C SER A 524 -7.80 -10.93 14.53
N LEU A 525 -6.95 -11.86 14.92
CA LEU A 525 -7.02 -13.27 14.56
C LEU A 525 -7.33 -14.06 15.82
N SER A 526 -8.51 -14.70 15.88
CA SER A 526 -8.99 -15.38 17.08
C SER A 526 -9.43 -16.81 16.77
N ALA A 527 -8.69 -17.79 17.29
CA ALA A 527 -9.04 -19.21 17.21
C ALA A 527 -9.25 -19.77 18.61
N SER A 528 -10.49 -20.24 18.90
CA SER A 528 -10.84 -20.67 20.28
C SER A 528 -10.08 -21.93 20.73
N SER A 529 -9.77 -22.86 19.83
CA SER A 529 -9.08 -24.13 20.14
C SER A 529 -7.95 -24.48 19.16
N ALA A 530 -7.42 -23.50 18.41
CA ALA A 530 -6.38 -23.74 17.41
C ALA A 530 -5.24 -22.69 17.49
N PRO A 531 -4.10 -22.95 16.83
CA PRO A 531 -3.00 -22.01 16.79
C PRO A 531 -3.26 -20.77 15.94
N VAL A 532 -2.51 -19.70 16.24
CA VAL A 532 -2.57 -18.44 15.51
C VAL A 532 -1.17 -17.91 15.19
N ALA A 533 -0.93 -17.58 13.93
CA ALA A 533 0.29 -16.94 13.44
C ALA A 533 -0.02 -15.55 12.87
N GLY A 534 0.75 -14.54 13.26
CA GLY A 534 0.57 -13.20 12.72
C GLY A 534 0.88 -13.10 11.23
N VAL A 535 1.83 -13.90 10.72
CA VAL A 535 2.29 -13.85 9.33
C VAL A 535 2.10 -15.19 8.61
N CYS A 536 2.82 -16.21 9.00
CA CYS A 536 2.89 -17.47 8.27
C CYS A 536 2.61 -18.67 9.19
N TYR A 537 1.77 -19.62 8.74
CA TYR A 537 1.50 -20.82 9.53
C TYR A 537 2.59 -21.88 9.33
N ASN A 538 2.89 -22.25 8.09
CA ASN A 538 3.97 -23.19 7.76
C ASN A 538 4.99 -22.54 6.83
N ASN A 539 6.26 -22.50 7.24
CA ASN A 539 7.39 -22.16 6.39
C ASN A 539 8.11 -23.46 6.00
N GLU A 540 7.97 -23.84 4.74
CA GLU A 540 8.43 -25.11 4.20
C GLU A 540 9.89 -25.05 3.73
N SER A 541 10.43 -26.18 3.29
CA SER A 541 11.79 -26.23 2.72
C SER A 541 11.95 -25.27 1.54
N GLY A 542 12.98 -24.42 1.60
CA GLY A 542 13.24 -23.36 0.63
C GLY A 542 12.46 -22.07 0.90
N GLY A 543 11.44 -22.11 1.77
CA GLY A 543 10.69 -20.92 2.17
C GLY A 543 11.53 -19.98 3.05
N THR A 544 11.41 -18.67 2.81
CA THR A 544 12.03 -17.64 3.62
C THR A 544 11.01 -16.62 4.14
N VAL A 545 11.15 -16.26 5.41
CA VAL A 545 10.39 -15.18 6.04
C VAL A 545 11.37 -14.21 6.63
N SER A 546 11.35 -12.94 6.20
CA SER A 546 12.34 -11.95 6.60
C SER A 546 11.80 -10.52 6.66
N GLY A 547 12.52 -9.63 7.33
CA GLY A 547 12.24 -8.20 7.36
C GLY A 547 11.46 -7.71 8.57
N ASN A 548 10.95 -6.49 8.50
CA ASN A 548 10.28 -5.83 9.62
C ASN A 548 8.79 -6.20 9.65
N PHE A 549 8.34 -6.72 10.78
CA PHE A 549 6.94 -7.06 11.02
C PHE A 549 6.37 -6.24 12.18
N SER A 550 5.25 -5.56 11.94
CA SER A 550 4.47 -4.90 13.00
C SER A 550 3.31 -5.82 13.41
N ILE A 551 3.35 -6.30 14.64
CA ILE A 551 2.38 -7.26 15.17
C ILE A 551 1.71 -6.67 16.40
N SER A 552 0.38 -6.59 16.40
CA SER A 552 -0.39 -6.29 17.59
C SER A 552 -0.60 -7.55 18.41
N SER A 553 0.07 -7.69 19.54
CA SER A 553 -0.08 -8.86 20.41
C SER A 553 -1.49 -9.01 20.96
N ALA A 554 -2.18 -7.91 21.21
CA ALA A 554 -3.59 -7.92 21.66
C ALA A 554 -4.60 -8.39 20.60
N ALA A 555 -4.15 -8.52 19.35
CA ALA A 555 -4.98 -8.96 18.24
C ALA A 555 -4.87 -10.48 17.97
N LEU A 556 -3.96 -11.19 18.64
CA LEU A 556 -3.76 -12.62 18.42
C LEU A 556 -4.28 -13.43 19.61
N HIS A 557 -5.27 -14.30 19.34
CA HIS A 557 -5.89 -15.14 20.37
C HIS A 557 -5.96 -16.60 19.88
N GLY A 558 -5.35 -17.52 20.63
CA GLY A 558 -5.27 -18.93 20.27
C GLY A 558 -4.67 -19.80 21.37
N THR A 559 -4.62 -21.08 21.16
CA THR A 559 -3.98 -22.03 22.09
C THR A 559 -2.45 -21.92 22.08
N ASN A 560 -1.90 -21.69 20.91
CA ASN A 560 -0.49 -21.46 20.66
C ASN A 560 -0.37 -20.29 19.69
N ILE A 561 0.44 -19.30 20.02
CA ILE A 561 0.46 -18.02 19.32
C ILE A 561 1.89 -17.68 18.89
N THR A 562 2.00 -17.10 17.70
CA THR A 562 3.27 -16.54 17.25
C THR A 562 3.06 -15.24 16.47
N GLY A 563 4.01 -14.36 16.57
CA GLY A 563 3.99 -13.11 15.80
C GLY A 563 4.27 -13.35 14.32
N VAL A 564 5.20 -14.23 13.97
CA VAL A 564 5.62 -14.39 12.57
C VAL A 564 5.33 -15.79 12.03
N CYS A 565 6.02 -16.81 12.44
CA CYS A 565 5.91 -18.14 11.82
C CYS A 565 5.55 -19.22 12.85
N TYR A 566 4.48 -20.00 12.60
CA TYR A 566 4.08 -21.05 13.53
C TYR A 566 4.98 -22.30 13.41
N ASN A 567 5.14 -22.84 12.22
CA ASN A 567 6.03 -23.98 11.96
C ASN A 567 7.14 -23.58 10.98
N ASN A 568 8.37 -23.44 11.45
CA ASN A 568 9.53 -23.35 10.58
C ASN A 568 10.09 -24.77 10.38
N LYS A 569 9.80 -25.35 9.21
CA LYS A 569 10.13 -26.76 8.91
C LYS A 569 11.58 -26.92 8.44
N SER A 570 12.01 -28.17 8.27
CA SER A 570 13.33 -28.50 7.75
C SER A 570 13.58 -27.80 6.40
N GLY A 571 14.72 -27.11 6.30
CA GLY A 571 15.07 -26.29 5.13
C GLY A 571 14.32 -24.96 5.00
N GLY A 572 13.42 -24.65 5.92
CA GLY A 572 12.80 -23.31 6.04
C GLY A 572 13.70 -22.32 6.80
N THR A 573 13.67 -21.06 6.38
CA THR A 573 14.49 -20.00 7.01
C THR A 573 13.60 -18.84 7.46
N VAL A 574 13.74 -18.45 8.73
CA VAL A 574 13.18 -17.21 9.28
C VAL A 574 14.37 -16.35 9.66
N SER A 575 14.59 -15.25 8.94
CA SER A 575 15.83 -14.47 9.11
C SER A 575 15.60 -12.97 9.02
N GLU A 576 16.47 -12.22 9.69
CA GLU A 576 16.41 -10.74 9.67
C GLU A 576 15.03 -10.19 10.09
N CYS A 577 14.26 -10.99 10.85
CA CYS A 577 12.95 -10.55 11.32
C CYS A 577 13.09 -9.60 12.50
N GLN A 578 12.59 -8.40 12.33
CA GLN A 578 12.40 -7.46 13.42
C GLN A 578 10.91 -7.37 13.74
N VAL A 579 10.53 -7.89 14.91
CA VAL A 579 9.17 -7.79 15.41
C VAL A 579 9.07 -6.63 16.38
N SER A 580 8.30 -5.61 16.02
CA SER A 580 7.92 -4.57 16.96
C SER A 580 6.51 -4.85 17.48
N THR A 581 6.43 -5.07 18.81
CA THR A 581 5.15 -5.25 19.49
C THR A 581 4.56 -3.88 19.83
N THR A 582 3.37 -3.59 19.28
CA THR A 582 2.64 -2.36 19.60
C THR A 582 1.62 -2.63 20.70
N SER A 583 1.45 -1.67 21.61
CA SER A 583 0.54 -1.76 22.76
C SER A 583 -0.90 -1.95 22.33
N GLY A 584 -1.44 -3.10 22.67
CA GLY A 584 -2.88 -3.29 22.82
C GLY A 584 -3.14 -3.62 24.28
N GLY A 585 -4.10 -2.98 24.89
CA GLY A 585 -4.38 -3.01 26.31
C GLY A 585 -4.27 -4.38 26.97
N GLY A 586 -3.49 -4.43 27.92
CA GLY A 586 -3.17 -5.23 29.09
C GLY A 586 -3.93 -6.52 29.44
N GLY A 587 -4.43 -7.29 28.51
CA GLY A 587 -4.96 -8.64 28.80
C GLY A 587 -3.87 -9.70 28.59
N ALA A 588 -3.70 -10.61 29.56
CA ALA A 588 -2.86 -11.80 29.35
C ALA A 588 -3.50 -12.66 28.25
N SER A 589 -2.68 -13.08 27.27
CA SER A 589 -3.05 -14.16 26.36
C SER A 589 -3.24 -15.46 27.17
N THR A 590 -4.17 -16.30 26.76
CA THR A 590 -4.40 -17.59 27.43
C THR A 590 -3.57 -18.74 26.84
N GLY A 591 -2.81 -18.49 25.78
CA GLY A 591 -2.03 -19.51 25.06
C GLY A 591 -0.53 -19.42 25.25
N ASN A 592 0.19 -20.42 24.76
CA ASN A 592 1.65 -20.39 24.70
C ASN A 592 2.12 -19.46 23.58
N TRP A 593 3.29 -18.83 23.77
CA TRP A 593 3.82 -17.85 22.82
C TRP A 593 5.24 -18.16 22.35
N GLY A 594 5.45 -18.04 21.03
CA GLY A 594 6.77 -17.81 20.44
C GLY A 594 6.73 -16.47 19.70
N VAL A 595 7.50 -15.46 20.16
CA VAL A 595 7.31 -14.10 19.61
C VAL A 595 7.56 -14.04 18.12
N ILE A 596 8.56 -14.78 17.61
CA ILE A 596 8.85 -14.85 16.16
C ILE A 596 8.47 -16.22 15.58
N VAL A 597 8.92 -17.30 16.21
CA VAL A 597 8.61 -18.65 15.73
C VAL A 597 8.01 -19.48 16.87
N PHE A 598 6.97 -20.28 16.58
CA PHE A 598 6.46 -21.20 17.58
C PHE A 598 7.24 -22.52 17.59
N TYR A 599 7.28 -23.22 16.48
CA TYR A 599 8.07 -24.45 16.31
C TYR A 599 9.18 -24.26 15.28
N ASN A 600 10.45 -24.31 15.71
CA ASN A 600 11.60 -24.44 14.82
C ASN A 600 12.02 -25.90 14.77
N GLN A 601 11.66 -26.59 13.70
CA GLN A 601 11.89 -28.02 13.55
C GLN A 601 13.34 -28.32 13.18
N THR A 602 13.74 -29.59 13.31
CA THR A 602 15.08 -30.06 12.91
C THR A 602 15.37 -29.65 11.45
N GLY A 603 16.51 -29.01 11.23
CA GLY A 603 16.89 -28.43 9.93
C GLY A 603 16.22 -27.10 9.57
N GLY A 604 15.35 -26.58 10.42
CA GLY A 604 14.85 -25.20 10.32
C GLY A 604 15.85 -24.20 10.88
N VAL A 605 15.93 -23.01 10.26
CA VAL A 605 16.87 -21.95 10.65
C VAL A 605 16.13 -20.69 11.05
N VAL A 606 16.46 -20.18 12.26
CA VAL A 606 16.04 -18.86 12.73
C VAL A 606 17.31 -18.05 12.96
N ASN A 607 17.53 -17.00 12.19
CA ASN A 607 18.80 -16.27 12.20
C ASN A 607 18.62 -14.77 12.14
N ASN A 608 19.44 -14.03 12.90
CA ASN A 608 19.48 -12.56 12.89
C ASN A 608 18.09 -11.94 13.14
N CYS A 609 17.36 -12.47 14.12
CA CYS A 609 16.01 -12.02 14.45
C CYS A 609 16.02 -11.19 15.75
N ALA A 610 15.14 -10.19 15.84
CA ALA A 610 15.01 -9.36 17.03
C ALA A 610 13.53 -9.14 17.40
N ALA A 611 13.23 -9.30 18.68
CA ALA A 611 11.96 -8.84 19.23
C ALA A 611 12.22 -7.59 20.09
N SER A 612 11.53 -6.49 19.73
CA SER A 612 11.67 -5.20 20.39
C SER A 612 10.32 -4.52 20.61
N GLY A 613 10.24 -3.62 21.56
CA GLY A 613 9.03 -2.85 21.84
C GLY A 613 8.93 -2.43 23.29
N SER A 614 8.05 -1.47 23.55
CA SER A 614 7.75 -0.98 24.91
C SER A 614 6.69 -1.82 25.65
N VAL A 615 6.29 -2.95 25.10
CA VAL A 615 5.15 -3.73 25.59
C VAL A 615 5.60 -4.95 26.36
N VAL A 616 4.96 -5.17 27.48
CA VAL A 616 5.08 -6.40 28.25
C VAL A 616 4.24 -7.47 27.55
N LEU A 617 4.88 -8.50 27.00
CA LEU A 617 4.17 -9.68 26.47
C LEU A 617 3.84 -10.59 27.65
N THR A 618 2.56 -10.75 27.93
CA THR A 618 2.05 -11.52 29.06
C THR A 618 1.19 -12.69 28.57
N THR A 619 1.46 -13.88 29.11
CA THR A 619 0.63 -15.06 28.87
C THR A 619 0.42 -15.86 30.15
N THR A 620 -0.70 -16.59 30.22
CA THR A 620 -0.88 -17.61 31.28
C THR A 620 -0.15 -18.92 30.95
N GLY A 621 0.38 -19.07 29.74
CA GLY A 621 1.18 -20.22 29.26
C GLY A 621 2.69 -19.98 29.27
N SER A 622 3.40 -20.79 28.51
CA SER A 622 4.84 -20.66 28.27
C SER A 622 5.13 -19.59 27.23
N ILE A 623 6.33 -18.99 27.28
CA ILE A 623 6.74 -17.99 26.31
C ILE A 623 8.24 -18.07 25.96
N GLY A 624 8.56 -18.04 24.68
CA GLY A 624 9.92 -17.85 24.14
C GLY A 624 10.04 -16.53 23.40
N GLY A 625 11.06 -15.74 23.71
CA GLY A 625 11.25 -14.40 23.15
C GLY A 625 11.51 -14.39 21.66
N ILE A 626 12.13 -15.42 21.13
CA ILE A 626 12.31 -15.64 19.69
C ILE A 626 11.57 -16.90 19.26
N VAL A 627 11.83 -18.04 19.88
CA VAL A 627 11.25 -19.34 19.54
C VAL A 627 10.59 -19.96 20.78
N HIS A 628 9.38 -20.52 20.62
CA HIS A 628 8.78 -21.28 21.71
C HIS A 628 9.43 -22.66 21.85
N THR A 629 9.43 -23.48 20.82
CA THR A 629 10.03 -24.82 20.83
C THR A 629 11.08 -24.96 19.73
N ASN A 630 12.30 -25.24 20.10
CA ASN A 630 13.42 -25.39 19.18
C ASN A 630 13.94 -26.83 19.11
N SER A 631 14.10 -27.33 17.88
CA SER A 631 14.87 -28.53 17.52
C SER A 631 15.81 -28.26 16.33
N GLY A 632 15.79 -27.05 15.77
CA GLY A 632 16.61 -26.57 14.67
C GLY A 632 17.74 -25.65 15.15
N THR A 633 18.08 -24.67 14.33
CA THR A 633 19.10 -23.68 14.64
C THR A 633 18.47 -22.32 14.94
N VAL A 634 18.87 -21.70 16.07
CA VAL A 634 18.56 -20.30 16.40
C VAL A 634 19.88 -19.57 16.59
N SER A 635 20.14 -18.52 15.82
CA SER A 635 21.42 -17.85 15.87
C SER A 635 21.31 -16.33 15.67
N ASN A 636 22.32 -15.61 16.15
CA ASN A 636 22.49 -14.17 15.93
C ASN A 636 21.24 -13.35 16.29
N SER A 637 20.49 -13.78 17.29
CA SER A 637 19.14 -13.24 17.58
C SER A 637 19.10 -12.61 18.97
N ASN A 638 18.25 -11.60 19.14
CA ASN A 638 18.19 -10.88 20.40
C ASN A 638 16.77 -10.50 20.84
N LEU A 639 16.63 -10.37 22.17
CA LEU A 639 15.41 -9.91 22.81
C LEU A 639 15.64 -8.54 23.49
N ASN A 640 14.72 -7.61 23.19
CA ASN A 640 14.63 -6.31 23.86
C ASN A 640 13.16 -6.00 24.18
N VAL A 641 12.53 -6.87 24.98
CA VAL A 641 11.14 -6.72 25.40
C VAL A 641 10.92 -7.49 26.73
N THR A 642 9.97 -7.06 27.54
CA THR A 642 9.61 -7.78 28.77
C THR A 642 8.67 -8.95 28.45
N LEU A 643 9.03 -10.14 28.93
CA LEU A 643 8.22 -11.36 28.84
C LEU A 643 7.65 -11.74 30.22
N ARG A 644 6.40 -12.21 30.26
CA ARG A 644 5.75 -12.77 31.44
C ARG A 644 4.99 -14.05 31.09
N GLY A 645 5.40 -15.18 31.64
CA GLY A 645 4.72 -16.47 31.50
C GLY A 645 4.34 -17.04 32.87
N ALA A 646 3.17 -17.68 32.97
CA ALA A 646 2.62 -18.16 34.23
C ALA A 646 2.59 -19.68 34.35
N SER A 647 3.03 -20.43 33.35
CA SER A 647 3.15 -21.89 33.38
C SER A 647 4.23 -22.38 32.44
N GLY A 648 4.69 -23.61 32.67
CA GLY A 648 5.70 -24.27 31.84
C GLY A 648 7.04 -23.53 31.82
N CYS A 649 7.48 -23.08 30.64
CA CYS A 649 8.82 -22.53 30.44
C CYS A 649 8.80 -21.09 29.91
N VAL A 650 9.65 -20.25 30.47
CA VAL A 650 9.89 -18.89 29.99
C VAL A 650 11.36 -18.79 29.57
N GLY A 651 11.64 -18.46 28.34
CA GLY A 651 13.00 -18.28 27.82
C GLY A 651 13.15 -16.95 27.07
N GLY A 652 14.25 -16.25 27.38
CA GLY A 652 14.54 -14.99 26.71
C GLY A 652 14.67 -15.16 25.18
N ILE A 653 15.26 -16.26 24.76
CA ILE A 653 15.36 -16.63 23.33
C ILE A 653 14.45 -17.81 23.02
N VAL A 654 14.56 -18.92 23.77
CA VAL A 654 13.81 -20.15 23.53
C VAL A 654 13.10 -20.61 24.80
N ALA A 655 11.79 -20.92 24.75
CA ALA A 655 11.09 -21.45 25.92
C ALA A 655 11.52 -22.89 26.21
N THR A 656 11.45 -23.77 25.21
CA THR A 656 11.83 -25.19 25.31
C THR A 656 12.70 -25.61 24.15
N MET A 657 13.73 -26.39 24.45
CA MET A 657 14.66 -26.91 23.46
C MET A 657 14.86 -28.42 23.65
N SER A 658 14.60 -29.21 22.63
CA SER A 658 14.73 -30.66 22.66
C SER A 658 15.88 -31.20 21.80
N ALA A 659 16.38 -30.41 20.87
CA ALA A 659 17.51 -30.68 19.99
C ALA A 659 18.00 -29.40 19.33
N GLY A 660 19.00 -29.51 18.45
CA GLY A 660 19.51 -28.38 17.63
C GLY A 660 20.43 -27.46 18.42
N GLU A 661 20.52 -26.21 17.98
CA GLU A 661 21.50 -25.25 18.52
C GLU A 661 20.90 -23.87 18.74
N VAL A 662 21.31 -23.21 19.81
CA VAL A 662 21.12 -21.78 20.07
C VAL A 662 22.49 -21.15 20.21
N TYR A 663 22.91 -20.24 19.35
CA TYR A 663 24.21 -19.61 19.46
C TYR A 663 24.24 -18.16 19.03
N ASN A 664 25.21 -17.41 19.58
CA ASN A 664 25.37 -15.97 19.33
C ASN A 664 24.07 -15.17 19.61
N CYS A 665 23.33 -15.57 20.64
CA CYS A 665 22.07 -14.90 20.99
C CYS A 665 22.24 -14.12 22.30
N PHE A 666 21.45 -13.05 22.45
CA PHE A 666 21.50 -12.26 23.67
C PHE A 666 20.17 -11.63 24.07
N THR A 667 20.06 -11.27 25.34
CA THR A 667 18.96 -10.44 25.84
C THR A 667 19.52 -9.12 26.36
N SER A 668 18.78 -8.02 26.16
CA SER A 668 19.21 -6.68 26.52
C SER A 668 18.80 -6.34 27.97
N ASP A 669 19.47 -5.34 28.56
CA ASP A 669 19.20 -4.79 29.88
C ASP A 669 17.86 -4.03 29.98
N GLU A 670 17.23 -3.70 28.85
CA GLU A 670 15.89 -3.12 28.81
C GLU A 670 14.79 -4.18 28.97
N GLY A 671 15.14 -5.48 28.89
CA GLY A 671 14.21 -6.60 28.97
C GLY A 671 14.09 -7.17 30.37
N TYR A 672 12.94 -7.75 30.69
CA TYR A 672 12.73 -8.56 31.89
C TYR A 672 12.08 -9.89 31.49
N ILE A 673 12.52 -10.98 32.12
CA ILE A 673 12.04 -12.34 31.90
C ILE A 673 11.39 -12.82 33.20
N TYR A 674 10.05 -12.70 33.24
CA TYR A 674 9.28 -13.10 34.41
C TYR A 674 8.63 -14.46 34.21
N GLY A 675 9.01 -15.45 35.05
CA GLY A 675 8.31 -16.74 35.16
C GLY A 675 7.11 -16.69 36.10
N SER A 676 6.42 -15.53 36.21
CA SER A 676 5.24 -15.40 37.04
C SER A 676 4.26 -14.35 36.47
N TYR A 677 2.96 -14.63 36.65
CA TYR A 677 1.90 -13.69 36.36
C TYR A 677 0.74 -13.89 37.33
N GLY A 678 0.35 -12.86 38.03
CA GLY A 678 -0.62 -12.98 39.13
C GLY A 678 -0.09 -13.83 40.30
N ASN A 679 -0.81 -14.88 40.64
CA ASN A 679 -0.43 -15.82 41.70
C ASN A 679 0.13 -17.14 41.15
N ALA A 680 0.37 -17.23 39.83
CA ALA A 680 0.92 -18.42 39.19
C ALA A 680 2.38 -18.18 38.78
N ALA A 681 3.20 -19.22 38.90
CA ALA A 681 4.60 -19.23 38.48
C ALA A 681 4.81 -20.29 37.40
N ALA A 682 5.74 -20.02 36.48
CA ALA A 682 6.22 -20.99 35.52
C ALA A 682 7.11 -22.01 36.20
N ASP A 683 7.23 -23.21 35.63
CA ASP A 683 8.14 -24.25 36.17
C ASP A 683 9.60 -23.81 36.02
N TYR A 684 9.94 -23.19 34.85
CA TYR A 684 11.34 -22.83 34.55
C TYR A 684 11.39 -21.43 33.90
N ALA A 685 12.39 -20.64 34.32
CA ALA A 685 12.73 -19.38 33.60
C ALA A 685 14.24 -19.35 33.33
N GLY A 686 14.62 -19.03 32.11
CA GLY A 686 16.00 -18.88 31.68
C GLY A 686 16.24 -17.63 30.85
N GLY A 687 17.34 -16.93 31.10
CA GLY A 687 17.72 -15.74 30.38
C GLY A 687 17.86 -15.98 28.87
N ILE A 688 18.26 -17.16 28.45
CA ILE A 688 18.34 -17.62 27.05
C ILE A 688 17.33 -18.74 26.81
N VAL A 689 17.39 -19.84 27.56
CA VAL A 689 16.51 -21.00 27.36
C VAL A 689 15.77 -21.34 28.66
N GLY A 690 14.43 -21.47 28.60
CA GLY A 690 13.66 -21.88 29.77
C GLY A 690 13.96 -23.33 30.21
N LYS A 691 13.77 -24.30 29.25
CA LYS A 691 14.12 -25.70 29.46
C LYS A 691 14.95 -26.26 28.32
N LEU A 692 16.11 -26.81 28.61
CA LEU A 692 17.02 -27.45 27.66
C LEU A 692 17.04 -28.97 27.91
N SER A 693 16.24 -29.70 27.12
CA SER A 693 16.16 -31.16 27.22
C SER A 693 17.11 -31.87 26.25
N GLY A 694 17.75 -31.18 25.34
CA GLY A 694 18.75 -31.67 24.41
C GLY A 694 19.25 -30.58 23.48
N GLY A 695 20.38 -30.84 22.81
CA GLY A 695 21.04 -29.86 21.95
C GLY A 695 22.00 -28.93 22.69
N SER A 696 22.35 -27.79 22.14
CA SER A 696 23.40 -26.94 22.66
C SER A 696 23.04 -25.45 22.70
N VAL A 697 23.47 -24.76 23.77
CA VAL A 697 23.42 -23.30 23.92
C VAL A 697 24.85 -22.80 23.98
N LEU A 698 25.27 -22.02 22.97
CA LEU A 698 26.65 -21.69 22.71
C LEU A 698 26.86 -20.20 22.53
N ASN A 699 27.89 -19.65 23.16
CA ASN A 699 28.32 -18.27 22.93
C ASN A 699 27.18 -17.23 23.05
N CYS A 700 26.38 -17.37 24.11
CA CYS A 700 25.22 -16.52 24.39
C CYS A 700 25.42 -15.67 25.63
N TYR A 701 24.73 -14.51 25.71
CA TYR A 701 24.73 -13.80 26.98
C TYR A 701 23.37 -13.24 27.39
N ASN A 702 23.12 -13.11 28.66
CA ASN A 702 21.93 -12.50 29.23
C ASN A 702 22.28 -11.34 30.16
N VAL A 703 21.70 -10.17 29.88
CA VAL A 703 21.75 -9.01 30.80
C VAL A 703 20.35 -8.57 31.26
N ALA A 704 19.31 -9.21 30.77
CA ALA A 704 17.95 -9.03 31.27
C ALA A 704 17.80 -9.65 32.65
N THR A 705 16.99 -9.04 33.51
CA THR A 705 16.66 -9.65 34.80
C THR A 705 15.71 -10.84 34.61
N THR A 706 16.12 -12.02 35.10
CA THR A 706 15.33 -13.25 35.01
C THR A 706 14.82 -13.62 36.41
N GLN A 707 13.50 -13.80 36.60
CA GLN A 707 12.97 -14.10 37.96
C GLN A 707 11.55 -14.67 37.95
N GLY A 708 11.07 -15.16 39.07
CA GLY A 708 9.67 -15.46 39.37
C GLY A 708 9.16 -16.83 38.92
N ALA A 709 10.01 -17.72 38.40
CA ALA A 709 9.69 -19.13 38.18
C ALA A 709 10.09 -19.96 39.43
N ASP A 710 9.56 -21.19 39.53
CA ASP A 710 9.96 -22.14 40.57
C ASP A 710 11.46 -22.42 40.47
N LYS A 711 11.99 -22.49 39.25
CA LYS A 711 13.42 -22.64 38.96
C LYS A 711 13.85 -21.58 37.95
N THR A 712 14.77 -20.74 38.36
CA THR A 712 15.25 -19.58 37.58
C THR A 712 16.76 -19.68 37.38
N GLY A 713 17.18 -19.62 36.09
CA GLY A 713 18.60 -19.58 35.72
C GLY A 713 18.91 -18.35 34.87
N GLY A 714 20.05 -17.71 35.08
CA GLY A 714 20.49 -16.56 34.33
C GLY A 714 20.69 -16.85 32.82
N ILE A 715 21.02 -18.08 32.45
CA ILE A 715 21.12 -18.56 31.07
C ILE A 715 20.04 -19.61 30.78
N VAL A 716 19.98 -20.69 31.55
CA VAL A 716 19.05 -21.79 31.33
C VAL A 716 18.31 -22.12 32.64
N GLY A 717 16.98 -22.19 32.58
CA GLY A 717 16.13 -22.52 33.72
C GLY A 717 16.27 -23.98 34.16
N SER A 718 16.38 -24.93 33.24
CA SER A 718 16.61 -26.36 33.52
C SER A 718 17.39 -27.00 32.38
N VAL A 719 18.32 -27.92 32.72
CA VAL A 719 19.12 -28.69 31.76
C VAL A 719 18.98 -30.17 32.02
N ASP A 720 18.60 -30.96 31.01
CA ASP A 720 18.54 -32.41 31.06
C ASP A 720 19.87 -33.04 30.60
N ALA A 721 20.07 -34.35 30.92
CA ALA A 721 21.31 -35.09 30.60
C ALA A 721 21.61 -35.10 29.08
N GLY A 722 22.86 -34.82 28.74
CA GLY A 722 23.34 -34.81 27.33
C GLY A 722 23.19 -33.51 26.61
N ALA A 723 22.54 -32.51 27.20
CA ALA A 723 22.50 -31.15 26.66
C ALA A 723 23.81 -30.39 27.00
N VAL A 724 24.13 -29.40 26.16
CA VAL A 724 25.40 -28.64 26.27
C VAL A 724 25.12 -27.16 26.46
N VAL A 725 25.79 -26.54 27.43
CA VAL A 725 25.83 -25.06 27.61
C VAL A 725 27.30 -24.64 27.65
N GLU A 726 27.72 -23.79 26.71
CA GLU A 726 29.16 -23.47 26.57
C GLU A 726 29.35 -22.00 26.18
N ASN A 727 30.38 -21.38 26.72
CA ASN A 727 30.78 -19.99 26.50
C ASN A 727 29.61 -18.99 26.64
N CYS A 728 28.81 -19.14 27.69
CA CYS A 728 27.68 -18.23 27.96
C CYS A 728 27.96 -17.35 29.18
N TRP A 729 27.39 -16.14 29.18
CA TRP A 729 27.60 -15.20 30.27
C TRP A 729 26.26 -14.56 30.71
N THR A 730 26.17 -14.26 31.98
CA THR A 730 25.06 -13.49 32.54
C THR A 730 25.53 -12.54 33.65
N ASN A 731 24.93 -11.36 33.74
CA ASN A 731 25.08 -10.48 34.89
C ASN A 731 23.91 -10.63 35.88
N ASP A 732 22.98 -11.55 35.62
CA ASP A 732 21.84 -11.80 36.51
C ASP A 732 22.31 -12.34 37.87
N LEU A 733 21.63 -11.94 38.92
CA LEU A 733 21.88 -12.40 40.28
C LEU A 733 21.44 -13.85 40.54
N HIS A 734 20.70 -14.43 39.59
CA HIS A 734 20.19 -15.80 39.69
C HIS A 734 21.22 -16.82 39.20
N GLN A 735 20.99 -18.08 39.57
CA GLN A 735 21.86 -19.19 39.21
C GLN A 735 21.96 -19.27 37.66
N PHE A 736 23.16 -19.66 37.21
CA PHE A 736 23.42 -19.84 35.78
C PHE A 736 22.49 -20.91 35.15
N VAL A 737 22.29 -22.02 35.89
CA VAL A 737 21.29 -23.08 35.54
C VAL A 737 20.43 -23.35 36.78
N GLY A 738 19.12 -23.15 36.68
CA GLY A 738 18.20 -23.11 37.81
C GLY A 738 17.96 -24.48 38.48
N ASP A 739 17.82 -25.55 37.71
CA ASP A 739 17.35 -26.84 38.25
C ASP A 739 18.39 -27.73 38.87
N HIS A 740 19.64 -27.63 38.46
CA HIS A 740 20.71 -28.53 38.94
C HIS A 740 21.62 -27.96 40.04
N LEU A 741 21.32 -26.78 40.52
CA LEU A 741 22.18 -26.06 41.43
C LEU A 741 21.53 -25.80 42.77
N THR A 742 20.52 -26.61 43.14
CA THR A 742 19.90 -26.54 44.46
C THR A 742 20.88 -26.78 45.64
N GLU A 743 22.02 -27.38 45.36
CA GLU A 743 23.11 -27.57 46.35
C GLU A 743 24.20 -26.48 46.28
N ARG A 744 24.09 -25.52 45.35
CA ARG A 744 25.09 -24.44 45.17
C ARG A 744 24.41 -23.08 45.03
N ASP A 745 23.93 -22.56 46.10
CA ASP A 745 23.15 -21.32 46.20
C ASP A 745 23.83 -20.02 45.70
N ASN A 746 24.95 -20.10 44.98
CA ASN A 746 25.76 -18.95 44.65
C ASN A 746 26.30 -18.87 43.20
N TYR A 747 25.80 -19.66 42.27
CA TYR A 747 26.18 -19.51 40.86
C TYR A 747 25.24 -18.56 40.13
N GLY A 748 25.57 -17.37 40.06
CA GLY A 748 24.78 -16.37 39.42
C GLY A 748 24.98 -15.01 40.01
N THR A 749 26.12 -14.78 40.55
CA THR A 749 26.50 -13.42 40.92
C THR A 749 26.90 -12.67 39.68
N SER A 750 26.49 -11.43 39.62
CA SER A 750 26.77 -10.51 38.53
C SER A 750 28.20 -10.63 38.01
N GLY A 751 28.37 -10.88 36.72
CA GLY A 751 29.64 -10.96 36.04
C GLY A 751 30.26 -12.35 35.91
N ALA A 752 29.52 -13.43 36.18
CA ALA A 752 30.07 -14.77 36.09
C ALA A 752 29.83 -15.38 34.71
N PHE A 753 30.88 -15.73 34.02
CA PHE A 753 30.85 -16.83 33.02
C PHE A 753 30.73 -18.14 33.79
N CYS A 754 30.24 -19.13 33.12
CA CYS A 754 30.14 -20.46 33.62
C CYS A 754 31.51 -21.13 33.66
N PHE A 755 32.01 -21.44 34.85
CA PHE A 755 33.23 -22.22 35.00
C PHE A 755 33.00 -23.53 35.74
N SER A 756 33.71 -24.56 35.35
CA SER A 756 33.97 -25.70 36.20
C SER A 756 35.05 -25.33 37.16
N GLY A 757 34.73 -25.08 38.37
CA GLY A 757 35.73 -24.78 39.34
C GLY A 757 35.18 -24.44 40.68
N ALA A 758 36.03 -24.30 41.69
CA ALA A 758 35.65 -23.90 43.00
C ALA A 758 34.97 -22.53 43.00
N GLU A 759 34.14 -22.24 44.00
CA GLU A 759 33.39 -20.99 44.16
C GLU A 759 34.21 -19.69 44.05
N SER A 760 35.56 -19.78 44.18
CA SER A 760 36.48 -18.67 44.04
C SER A 760 36.75 -18.23 42.61
N ASP A 761 36.38 -19.05 41.61
CA ASP A 761 36.68 -18.83 40.19
C ASP A 761 35.48 -18.31 39.42
N ARG A 762 34.67 -17.49 40.03
CA ARG A 762 33.51 -16.78 39.43
C ARG A 762 33.95 -15.80 38.37
N ASN A 763 34.67 -16.28 37.42
CA ASN A 763 35.28 -15.48 36.41
C ASN A 763 34.77 -15.92 35.10
N TRP A 764 34.52 -15.04 34.29
CA TRP A 764 34.39 -14.97 32.88
C TRP A 764 34.97 -16.17 32.12
N GLY A 765 34.19 -16.85 31.37
CA GLY A 765 34.69 -17.85 30.48
C GLY A 765 34.16 -19.23 30.74
N CYS A 766 33.73 -19.88 29.74
CA CYS A 766 33.28 -21.23 29.79
C CYS A 766 34.47 -22.18 29.78
N ALA A 767 34.95 -22.54 30.92
CA ALA A 767 35.60 -23.81 31.04
C ALA A 767 34.56 -24.80 31.56
N SER A 768 34.59 -26.06 31.29
CA SER A 768 33.57 -27.05 31.64
C SER A 768 32.92 -26.84 33.00
N ILE A 769 31.61 -26.71 33.09
CA ILE A 769 30.90 -26.90 34.35
C ILE A 769 30.75 -28.40 34.53
N ASN A 770 31.34 -28.94 35.56
CA ASN A 770 31.10 -30.32 35.98
C ASN A 770 29.82 -30.34 36.83
N ILE A 771 28.67 -30.42 36.18
CA ILE A 771 27.39 -30.72 36.80
C ILE A 771 27.35 -32.25 36.92
N PRO A 772 27.12 -32.86 38.08
CA PRO A 772 27.03 -34.33 38.19
C PRO A 772 25.99 -34.86 37.20
N GLY A 773 26.47 -35.73 36.29
CA GLY A 773 25.63 -36.29 35.18
C GLY A 773 25.61 -35.48 33.91
N TYR A 774 26.30 -34.35 33.79
CA TYR A 774 26.38 -33.51 32.63
C TYR A 774 27.82 -33.13 32.30
N THR A 775 28.20 -33.24 31.05
CA THR A 775 29.52 -32.82 30.58
C THR A 775 29.35 -31.61 29.67
N ILE A 776 29.80 -30.45 30.10
CA ILE A 776 30.00 -29.29 29.26
C ILE A 776 31.43 -29.35 28.77
N VAL A 777 31.65 -29.57 27.48
CA VAL A 777 32.97 -29.74 26.90
C VAL A 777 33.46 -28.40 26.35
N VAL A 778 34.55 -27.90 26.92
CA VAL A 778 35.31 -26.79 26.32
C VAL A 778 36.53 -27.39 25.65
N PRO A 779 36.83 -27.05 24.39
CA PRO A 779 38.08 -27.42 23.75
C PRO A 779 39.26 -27.05 24.65
N SER A 780 40.18 -27.99 24.86
CA SER A 780 41.33 -27.81 25.77
C SER A 780 42.23 -26.64 25.38
N SER A 781 42.25 -26.26 24.12
CA SER A 781 42.92 -25.08 23.58
C SER A 781 42.42 -23.72 24.14
N LEU A 782 41.19 -23.66 24.64
CA LEU A 782 40.61 -22.42 25.17
C LEU A 782 40.93 -22.10 26.62
N ASN A 783 41.28 -23.11 27.39
CA ASN A 783 41.55 -22.91 28.83
C ASN A 783 42.66 -21.88 29.09
N THR A 784 43.71 -21.86 28.26
CA THR A 784 44.83 -20.93 28.43
C THR A 784 44.46 -19.50 28.00
N VAL A 785 43.67 -19.35 26.98
CA VAL A 785 43.21 -18.05 26.45
C VAL A 785 42.26 -17.41 27.47
N PHE A 786 41.33 -18.17 27.99
CA PHE A 786 40.36 -17.65 28.98
C PHE A 786 41.01 -17.26 30.29
N SER A 787 41.97 -18.03 30.82
CA SER A 787 42.68 -17.67 32.07
C SER A 787 43.42 -16.33 31.96
N THR A 788 43.92 -15.98 30.76
CA THR A 788 44.60 -14.71 30.50
C THR A 788 43.61 -13.53 30.36
N ILE A 789 42.49 -13.75 29.73
CA ILE A 789 41.44 -12.73 29.57
C ILE A 789 40.78 -12.42 30.91
N VAL A 790 40.50 -13.43 31.71
CA VAL A 790 39.85 -13.31 33.00
C VAL A 790 40.59 -12.42 33.99
N THR A 791 41.93 -12.43 33.99
CA THR A 791 42.72 -11.58 34.87
C THR A 791 42.68 -10.10 34.54
N THR A 792 42.19 -9.73 33.37
CA THR A 792 42.14 -8.34 32.85
C THR A 792 40.72 -7.78 32.80
N LEU A 793 39.69 -8.59 33.01
CA LEU A 793 38.30 -8.19 32.95
C LEU A 793 37.77 -7.51 34.21
N SER A 794 37.07 -6.41 34.10
CA SER A 794 36.40 -5.83 35.26
C SER A 794 35.26 -6.75 35.73
N LEU A 795 35.21 -7.00 37.03
CA LEU A 795 34.27 -7.91 37.68
C LEU A 795 32.78 -7.55 37.46
N ASN A 796 32.47 -6.37 36.93
CA ASN A 796 31.11 -5.89 36.76
C ASN A 796 30.52 -6.17 35.37
N GLY A 797 31.28 -6.75 34.43
CA GLY A 797 30.78 -7.12 33.11
C GLY A 797 30.21 -5.97 32.26
N GLN A 798 30.38 -4.74 32.71
CA GLN A 798 29.82 -3.56 32.03
C GLN A 798 30.71 -3.00 30.92
N ASP A 799 31.92 -3.54 30.77
CA ASP A 799 32.80 -3.20 29.64
C ASP A 799 32.52 -4.12 28.47
N GLY A 800 31.68 -3.61 27.54
CA GLY A 800 31.31 -4.34 26.33
C GLY A 800 32.50 -4.76 25.47
N ASN A 801 33.65 -4.04 25.54
CA ASN A 801 34.88 -4.43 24.85
C ASN A 801 35.46 -5.71 25.43
N THR A 802 35.48 -5.82 26.73
CA THR A 802 36.08 -6.93 27.44
C THR A 802 35.24 -8.19 27.30
N LEU A 803 33.90 -8.06 27.38
CA LEU A 803 33.00 -9.18 27.12
C LEU A 803 33.07 -9.63 25.66
N ALA A 804 33.09 -8.69 24.70
CA ALA A 804 33.25 -9.02 23.29
C ALA A 804 34.58 -9.74 23.02
N ALA A 805 35.69 -9.32 23.65
CA ALA A 805 36.98 -9.96 23.52
C ALA A 805 36.96 -11.40 24.01
N ALA A 806 36.32 -11.64 25.18
CA ALA A 806 36.18 -12.96 25.75
C ALA A 806 35.35 -13.89 24.87
N LEU A 807 34.17 -13.45 24.41
CA LEU A 807 33.30 -14.22 23.53
C LEU A 807 33.99 -14.51 22.19
N ASN A 808 34.73 -13.54 21.64
CA ASN A 808 35.45 -13.68 20.37
C ASN A 808 36.67 -14.60 20.44
N ALA A 809 37.32 -14.73 21.58
CA ALA A 809 38.38 -15.69 21.74
C ALA A 809 37.90 -17.12 21.50
N TRP A 810 36.74 -17.48 22.04
CA TRP A 810 36.09 -18.76 21.79
C TRP A 810 35.65 -18.87 20.29
N VAL A 811 35.00 -17.83 19.73
CA VAL A 811 34.60 -17.80 18.32
C VAL A 811 35.77 -18.07 17.39
N THR A 812 36.92 -17.42 17.64
CA THR A 812 38.12 -17.59 16.82
C THR A 812 38.66 -19.01 16.91
N ALA A 813 38.76 -19.55 18.15
CA ALA A 813 39.28 -20.90 18.37
C ALA A 813 38.40 -21.97 17.75
N VAL A 814 37.08 -21.90 17.96
CA VAL A 814 36.16 -22.92 17.48
C VAL A 814 36.01 -22.83 15.94
N ASN A 815 35.89 -21.63 15.35
CA ASN A 815 35.88 -21.49 13.89
C ASN A 815 37.18 -22.03 13.25
N THR A 816 38.32 -21.87 13.94
CA THR A 816 39.61 -22.42 13.47
C THR A 816 39.60 -23.95 13.53
N GLU A 817 39.09 -24.52 14.64
CA GLU A 817 39.03 -25.96 14.85
C GLU A 817 38.12 -26.68 13.87
N ILE A 818 36.92 -26.11 13.61
CA ILE A 818 35.98 -26.68 12.65
C ILE A 818 36.32 -26.37 11.20
N GLY A 819 37.26 -25.44 10.94
CA GLY A 819 37.69 -25.03 9.61
C GLY A 819 36.68 -24.23 8.80
N GLU A 820 35.69 -23.65 9.45
CA GLU A 820 34.66 -22.80 8.82
C GLU A 820 34.24 -21.63 9.72
N THR A 821 33.70 -20.58 9.15
CA THR A 821 33.18 -19.42 9.89
C THR A 821 31.69 -19.65 10.25
N LYS A 822 31.43 -20.51 11.20
CA LYS A 822 30.08 -20.80 11.71
C LYS A 822 29.59 -19.73 12.67
N TYR A 823 30.46 -19.34 13.61
CA TYR A 823 30.12 -18.38 14.66
C TYR A 823 30.55 -16.97 14.27
N SER A 824 29.61 -16.02 14.38
CA SER A 824 29.88 -14.61 14.08
C SER A 824 30.63 -13.94 15.21
N ALA A 825 31.58 -13.08 14.87
CA ALA A 825 32.31 -12.29 15.86
C ALA A 825 31.43 -11.21 16.47
N TRP A 826 31.56 -11.01 17.77
CA TRP A 826 30.93 -9.93 18.51
C TRP A 826 31.64 -8.61 18.23
N SER A 827 30.88 -7.56 18.01
CA SER A 827 31.37 -6.19 17.85
C SER A 827 30.99 -5.34 19.06
N HIS A 828 31.82 -4.36 19.38
CA HIS A 828 31.52 -3.38 20.41
C HIS A 828 30.88 -2.14 19.79
N LEU A 829 29.59 -1.89 20.08
CA LEU A 829 28.86 -0.70 19.65
C LEU A 829 28.13 0.01 20.81
N SER A 830 28.08 -0.60 22.00
CA SER A 830 27.36 -0.10 23.16
C SER A 830 27.99 -0.64 24.44
N ALA A 831 27.35 -0.44 25.59
CA ALA A 831 27.81 -1.00 26.89
C ALA A 831 27.95 -2.54 26.86
N TYR A 832 27.14 -3.21 26.01
CA TYR A 832 27.20 -4.66 25.80
C TYR A 832 27.52 -5.00 24.35
N PRO A 833 28.20 -6.13 24.04
CA PRO A 833 28.55 -6.48 22.68
C PRO A 833 27.33 -6.83 21.83
N THR A 834 27.43 -6.49 20.56
CA THR A 834 26.52 -6.92 19.52
C THR A 834 27.32 -7.62 18.43
N PHE A 835 26.71 -8.18 17.40
CA PHE A 835 27.43 -8.72 16.24
C PHE A 835 27.19 -7.85 15.00
N THR A 836 28.16 -7.85 14.09
CA THR A 836 28.03 -7.12 12.82
C THR A 836 26.87 -7.70 12.03
N GLY A 837 25.83 -6.92 11.79
CA GLY A 837 24.60 -7.37 11.12
C GLY A 837 23.44 -7.67 12.07
N ALA A 838 23.62 -7.55 13.41
CA ALA A 838 22.49 -7.59 14.34
C ALA A 838 21.43 -6.54 13.95
N VAL A 839 20.18 -6.94 13.97
CA VAL A 839 19.05 -6.05 13.65
C VAL A 839 18.84 -5.08 14.82
N THR A 840 19.71 -4.08 14.93
CA THR A 840 19.67 -3.05 15.98
C THR A 840 19.07 -1.72 15.49
N LYS A 841 18.82 -1.56 14.18
CA LYS A 841 18.18 -0.38 13.59
C LYS A 841 17.23 -0.80 12.47
N SER A 842 16.04 -0.20 12.47
CA SER A 842 15.12 -0.32 11.33
C SER A 842 15.86 0.05 10.03
N ARG A 843 16.04 -0.89 9.13
CA ARG A 843 16.39 -0.53 7.75
C ARG A 843 15.32 0.42 7.24
N LYS A 844 15.69 1.65 6.89
CA LYS A 844 14.83 2.50 6.05
C LYS A 844 14.43 1.64 4.87
N SER A 845 13.12 1.55 4.62
CA SER A 845 12.57 0.88 3.45
C SER A 845 13.43 1.18 2.23
N ALA A 846 13.80 0.15 1.47
CA ALA A 846 14.52 0.33 0.23
C ALA A 846 13.76 1.36 -0.62
N PRO A 847 14.44 2.38 -1.15
CA PRO A 847 13.76 3.41 -1.91
C PRO A 847 13.08 2.74 -3.11
N VAL A 848 11.79 2.98 -3.25
CA VAL A 848 11.07 2.74 -4.51
C VAL A 848 11.94 3.32 -5.62
N PRO A 849 12.29 2.57 -6.68
CA PRO A 849 13.18 3.08 -7.71
C PRO A 849 12.60 4.39 -8.25
N ARG A 850 13.25 5.51 -7.94
CA ARG A 850 12.91 6.80 -8.52
C ARG A 850 13.05 6.67 -10.03
N LYS A 851 12.05 7.15 -10.75
CA LYS A 851 12.08 7.31 -12.21
C LYS A 851 13.47 7.80 -12.64
N ALA A 852 14.15 7.01 -13.43
CA ALA A 852 15.28 7.51 -14.21
C ALA A 852 14.72 8.55 -15.18
N VAL A 853 14.94 9.81 -14.88
CA VAL A 853 14.72 10.90 -15.83
C VAL A 853 15.74 10.67 -16.93
N ARG A 854 15.27 10.17 -18.08
CA ARG A 854 16.09 10.21 -19.30
C ARG A 854 16.28 11.68 -19.69
N ARG A 855 17.53 12.08 -19.79
CA ARG A 855 17.92 13.28 -20.52
C ARG A 855 17.68 13.08 -21.99
#